data_707dfa33048d4854b883584ab145e4dd
#
_entry.id   707dfa33048d4854b883584ab145e4dd
#
_cell.length_a   1.000
_cell.length_b   1.000
_cell.length_c   1.000
_cell.angle_alpha   90.00
_cell.angle_beta   90.00
_cell.angle_gamma   90.00
#
_symmetry.space_group_name_H-M   'P 1'
#
loop_
_entity.id
_entity.type
_entity.pdbx_description
1 polymer ?
#
loop_
_entity_poly.entity_id
_entity_poly.type
_entity_poly.pdbx_seq_one_letter_code
_entity_poly.pdbx_strand_id
1 'polypeptide(L)'
;MLDYKVLVHYHNPTGDYFSYDMWQWQINQWGQEVAFSKLDYFGIQGELSFQTWEPLDHAHVIIKRSDWSSQSCDYHIDLLPPHLVTEIWLIEGDAQVYYSLQAATTSHQYSRRRPHNFDMALRTDYFDECWGYQGWLGHRQMDGVHTFKVWAPTARKVELVVYELADNQAPVYRIFPMQKGDRYSHDHKENTIGVWSTEIAEDLTGKTYHYHVSFEYRNFYTRDPYTVATSPDGKRSAILGADETEVAGFHVRQGKEAFWRLDNPNQAVIYEMHIRDLTKSETSGVDNQLRGTFLGACQKGTTNHQGQKTGFDYISDLGVNVVQLQPVSDRHKDYDENGELIYNWGYDPQNYHAPEPSFSSNPADPAQAIRDLKTMIQAYHDAGISVTLDVVYNHIYSTYDSAFQATVPDYYYRMNPNGSFQNGTGVGSETASEHEMFRKFMIDSLLYWVEEFNVDGFRFDLMGIHDVETMNAIRQAMDEVDPRILLYGEGWDMGTGLRAEDKAKKDNAYQLPRIGFFNDTERDAVKGAEVYGGIKAGFVSGQATEDIVAKSILGSSELGSYLSPDQVLNYVEAHDNFNLHDLLAELHPDDDVLTRTKRIELATAMNLLMQGMAFMEVGQEFSHTKLVATGEDGQVLHSDRERAMNSYNAPDIVNQVNWDILQDHQESIDFIKDIIRLKTSCKAFSYQIYEDIYKHVFVQSAEQGSGLIIFEIKDDKHYQVIFNASGLPYYLPNADKLRLIVGNSRHKKPLYVENLTVSVFEVIQ
;
A
#
# COMPACT_ATOMS: atom_id res chain seq x y z
N MET A 1 -26.09 30.96 25.39
CA MET A 1 -27.19 30.03 25.11
C MET A 1 -26.51 28.72 24.76
N LEU A 2 -26.85 27.63 25.40
CA LEU A 2 -26.31 26.31 25.15
C LEU A 2 -26.99 25.74 23.92
N ASP A 3 -26.23 25.07 23.05
CA ASP A 3 -26.72 24.47 21.79
C ASP A 3 -26.43 22.97 21.83
N TYR A 4 -27.47 22.15 21.74
CA TYR A 4 -27.37 20.70 21.73
C TYR A 4 -27.87 20.20 20.39
N LYS A 5 -27.10 19.33 19.76
CA LYS A 5 -27.43 18.71 18.48
C LYS A 5 -27.55 17.20 18.63
N VAL A 6 -28.58 16.65 18.00
CA VAL A 6 -28.77 15.20 17.92
C VAL A 6 -28.86 14.79 16.45
N LEU A 7 -27.99 13.92 16.04
CA LEU A 7 -28.07 13.30 14.74
C LEU A 7 -28.85 11.99 14.86
N VAL A 8 -29.97 11.91 14.17
CA VAL A 8 -30.91 10.79 14.24
C VAL A 8 -30.79 9.96 12.95
N HIS A 9 -30.44 8.68 13.07
CA HIS A 9 -30.55 7.67 12.02
C HIS A 9 -31.79 6.82 12.29
N TYR A 10 -32.68 6.71 11.33
CA TYR A 10 -33.90 5.95 11.46
C TYR A 10 -34.03 4.87 10.40
N HIS A 11 -34.24 3.64 10.87
CA HIS A 11 -34.42 2.46 10.03
C HIS A 11 -35.89 1.99 10.07
N ASN A 12 -36.49 1.95 8.88
CA ASN A 12 -37.78 1.28 8.68
C ASN A 12 -37.51 -0.06 7.94
N PRO A 13 -37.85 -1.22 8.54
CA PRO A 13 -37.65 -2.53 7.93
C PRO A 13 -38.31 -2.71 6.57
N THR A 14 -39.38 -1.97 6.27
CA THR A 14 -40.07 -2.03 4.97
C THR A 14 -39.36 -1.21 3.88
N GLY A 15 -38.45 -0.33 4.27
CA GLY A 15 -37.79 0.62 3.35
C GLY A 15 -38.68 1.77 2.90
N ASP A 16 -39.86 1.94 3.54
CA ASP A 16 -40.76 3.06 3.26
C ASP A 16 -40.39 4.23 4.18
N TYR A 17 -39.81 5.26 3.58
CA TYR A 17 -39.46 6.51 4.27
C TYR A 17 -40.31 7.70 3.80
N PHE A 18 -41.31 7.45 2.97
CA PHE A 18 -42.16 8.49 2.45
C PHE A 18 -42.99 9.16 3.56
N SER A 19 -42.92 10.49 3.63
CA SER A 19 -43.69 11.31 4.60
C SER A 19 -43.38 11.01 6.06
N TYR A 20 -42.16 10.58 6.39
CA TYR A 20 -41.73 10.53 7.77
C TYR A 20 -41.03 11.82 8.18
N ASP A 21 -41.39 12.33 9.40
CA ASP A 21 -40.79 13.49 10.05
C ASP A 21 -40.49 13.15 11.52
N MET A 22 -39.65 13.99 12.11
CA MET A 22 -39.37 13.97 13.56
C MET A 22 -40.16 15.04 14.27
N TRP A 23 -40.69 14.72 15.45
CA TRP A 23 -41.27 15.67 16.36
C TRP A 23 -40.42 15.76 17.60
N GLN A 24 -39.70 16.89 17.80
CA GLN A 24 -38.82 17.12 18.95
C GLN A 24 -39.48 18.02 19.96
N TRP A 25 -39.24 17.77 21.27
CA TRP A 25 -39.65 18.68 22.35
C TRP A 25 -38.78 18.50 23.59
N GLN A 26 -38.91 19.46 24.48
CA GLN A 26 -38.37 19.44 25.84
C GLN A 26 -39.52 19.52 26.85
N ILE A 27 -39.31 19.08 28.07
CA ILE A 27 -40.30 19.18 29.13
C ILE A 27 -40.69 20.66 29.30
N ASN A 28 -42.01 20.94 29.30
CA ASN A 28 -42.61 22.26 29.38
C ASN A 28 -42.39 23.21 28.19
N GLN A 29 -42.02 22.70 27.03
CA GLN A 29 -41.93 23.47 25.78
C GLN A 29 -42.84 22.86 24.71
N TRP A 30 -43.28 23.72 23.76
CA TRP A 30 -44.01 23.24 22.59
C TRP A 30 -43.07 22.48 21.66
N GLY A 31 -43.52 21.35 21.16
CA GLY A 31 -42.76 20.56 20.20
C GLY A 31 -42.64 21.23 18.83
N GLN A 32 -41.67 20.80 18.07
CA GLN A 32 -41.38 21.25 16.71
C GLN A 32 -41.26 20.07 15.76
N GLU A 33 -41.78 20.25 14.57
CA GLU A 33 -41.56 19.30 13.46
C GLU A 33 -40.21 19.57 12.78
N VAL A 34 -39.47 18.49 12.54
CA VAL A 34 -38.18 18.52 11.89
C VAL A 34 -38.17 17.43 10.80
N ALA A 35 -37.91 17.82 9.57
CA ALA A 35 -37.83 16.87 8.46
C ALA A 35 -36.51 16.07 8.50
N PHE A 36 -36.56 14.85 8.00
CA PHE A 36 -35.35 14.12 7.64
C PHE A 36 -34.68 14.75 6.42
N SER A 37 -33.35 14.76 6.36
CA SER A 37 -32.58 15.48 5.37
C SER A 37 -32.10 14.61 4.20
N LYS A 38 -31.78 13.35 4.44
CA LYS A 38 -31.20 12.44 3.45
C LYS A 38 -31.37 10.98 3.81
N LEU A 39 -31.18 10.09 2.83
CA LEU A 39 -30.92 8.68 3.06
C LEU A 39 -29.46 8.47 3.49
N ASP A 40 -29.24 7.50 4.35
CA ASP A 40 -27.92 7.06 4.76
C ASP A 40 -27.80 5.52 4.73
N TYR A 41 -26.67 4.98 5.18
CA TYR A 41 -26.40 3.55 5.19
C TYR A 41 -27.32 2.75 6.12
N PHE A 42 -27.97 3.41 7.10
CA PHE A 42 -28.89 2.77 8.05
C PHE A 42 -30.36 2.91 7.62
N GLY A 43 -30.70 4.04 7.01
CA GLY A 43 -32.06 4.34 6.56
C GLY A 43 -32.20 5.80 6.14
N ILE A 44 -32.85 6.64 6.97
CA ILE A 44 -32.91 8.09 6.78
C ILE A 44 -32.28 8.81 7.96
N GLN A 45 -31.73 9.99 7.67
CA GLN A 45 -31.00 10.79 8.64
C GLN A 45 -31.60 12.18 8.76
N GLY A 46 -31.66 12.71 9.99
CA GLY A 46 -32.06 14.08 10.29
C GLY A 46 -31.35 14.63 11.51
N GLU A 47 -31.35 15.95 11.66
CA GLU A 47 -30.71 16.66 12.76
C GLU A 47 -31.75 17.34 13.63
N LEU A 48 -31.68 17.15 14.94
CA LEU A 48 -32.43 17.90 15.93
C LEU A 48 -31.53 18.93 16.59
N SER A 49 -32.07 20.11 16.91
CA SER A 49 -31.34 21.19 17.59
C SER A 49 -32.15 21.71 18.77
N PHE A 50 -31.50 21.81 19.94
CA PHE A 50 -32.10 22.31 21.14
C PHE A 50 -31.31 23.47 21.72
N GLN A 51 -31.87 24.65 21.74
CA GLN A 51 -31.24 25.85 22.29
C GLN A 51 -31.84 26.23 23.62
N THR A 52 -31.02 26.33 24.65
CA THR A 52 -31.47 26.60 26.02
C THR A 52 -30.50 27.46 26.82
N TRP A 53 -30.93 28.05 27.88
CA TRP A 53 -30.08 28.78 28.83
C TRP A 53 -29.63 27.88 30.01
N GLU A 54 -30.35 26.80 30.26
CA GLU A 54 -30.04 25.85 31.33
C GLU A 54 -29.47 24.55 30.70
N PRO A 55 -28.56 23.84 31.35
CA PRO A 55 -28.09 22.56 30.90
C PRO A 55 -29.24 21.54 30.72
N LEU A 56 -29.17 20.75 29.65
CA LEU A 56 -30.05 19.62 29.38
C LEU A 56 -29.26 18.31 29.51
N ASP A 57 -29.84 17.37 30.25
CA ASP A 57 -29.31 16.00 30.34
C ASP A 57 -29.95 15.08 29.30
N HIS A 58 -31.16 15.41 28.83
CA HIS A 58 -31.91 14.59 27.88
C HIS A 58 -32.88 15.42 27.03
N ALA A 59 -33.29 14.85 25.91
CA ALA A 59 -34.28 15.37 24.97
C ALA A 59 -35.26 14.27 24.56
N HIS A 60 -36.32 14.67 23.85
CA HIS A 60 -37.36 13.75 23.41
C HIS A 60 -37.60 13.91 21.91
N VAL A 61 -37.87 12.78 21.24
CA VAL A 61 -38.27 12.74 19.84
C VAL A 61 -39.31 11.65 19.58
N ILE A 62 -40.27 11.93 18.74
CA ILE A 62 -41.15 10.94 18.11
C ILE A 62 -40.86 10.93 16.60
N ILE A 63 -40.75 9.76 16.03
CA ILE A 63 -40.76 9.58 14.58
C ILE A 63 -42.21 9.36 14.16
N LYS A 64 -42.69 10.15 13.20
CA LYS A 64 -44.09 10.12 12.80
C LYS A 64 -44.25 10.30 11.29
N ARG A 65 -45.42 9.92 10.77
CA ARG A 65 -45.83 10.42 9.46
C ARG A 65 -46.27 11.88 9.55
N SER A 66 -46.04 12.66 8.50
CA SER A 66 -46.37 14.09 8.49
C SER A 66 -47.85 14.37 8.82
N ASP A 67 -48.73 13.47 8.43
CA ASP A 67 -50.20 13.54 8.72
C ASP A 67 -50.60 12.92 10.07
N TRP A 68 -49.65 12.48 10.91
CA TRP A 68 -49.88 11.79 12.17
C TRP A 68 -50.67 10.47 12.05
N SER A 69 -50.77 9.88 10.88
CA SER A 69 -51.43 8.58 10.68
C SER A 69 -50.68 7.43 11.35
N SER A 70 -49.41 7.61 11.68
CA SER A 70 -48.55 6.69 12.41
C SER A 70 -47.51 7.46 13.20
N GLN A 71 -47.13 6.96 14.36
CA GLN A 71 -46.06 7.50 15.18
C GLN A 71 -45.37 6.41 15.99
N SER A 72 -44.07 6.61 16.28
CA SER A 72 -43.30 5.78 17.22
C SER A 72 -43.68 6.02 18.67
N CYS A 73 -43.03 5.31 19.58
CA CYS A 73 -42.99 5.72 21.00
C CYS A 73 -42.27 7.07 21.16
N ASP A 74 -42.34 7.61 22.35
CA ASP A 74 -41.54 8.74 22.81
C ASP A 74 -40.12 8.22 23.11
N TYR A 75 -39.15 8.57 22.27
CA TYR A 75 -37.77 8.25 22.51
C TYR A 75 -37.13 9.26 23.47
N HIS A 76 -36.56 8.76 24.55
CA HIS A 76 -35.79 9.52 25.50
C HIS A 76 -34.30 9.43 25.14
N ILE A 77 -33.68 10.58 24.87
CA ILE A 77 -32.30 10.67 24.37
C ILE A 77 -31.43 11.27 25.46
N ASP A 78 -30.42 10.54 25.92
CA ASP A 78 -29.38 11.07 26.80
C ASP A 78 -28.44 11.95 25.98
N LEU A 79 -28.32 13.22 26.34
CA LEU A 79 -27.56 14.20 25.58
C LEU A 79 -26.09 14.24 26.02
N LEU A 80 -25.21 14.36 25.04
CA LEU A 80 -23.84 14.77 25.29
C LEU A 80 -23.78 16.25 25.71
N PRO A 81 -22.68 16.72 26.34
CA PRO A 81 -22.49 18.12 26.69
C PRO A 81 -22.75 19.09 25.53
N PRO A 82 -23.13 20.36 25.82
CA PRO A 82 -23.36 21.36 24.77
C PRO A 82 -22.21 21.46 23.79
N HIS A 83 -22.51 21.70 22.51
CA HIS A 83 -21.60 21.76 21.38
C HIS A 83 -21.00 20.43 20.96
N LEU A 84 -21.42 19.32 21.57
CA LEU A 84 -21.20 17.99 21.06
C LEU A 84 -22.45 17.50 20.34
N VAL A 85 -22.26 16.61 19.36
CA VAL A 85 -23.39 15.96 18.70
C VAL A 85 -23.63 14.62 19.34
N THR A 86 -24.88 14.44 19.82
CA THR A 86 -25.37 13.13 20.23
C THR A 86 -25.84 12.40 18.98
N GLU A 87 -25.26 11.27 18.66
CA GLU A 87 -25.66 10.45 17.51
C GLU A 87 -26.44 9.24 18.00
N ILE A 88 -27.61 9.01 17.39
CA ILE A 88 -28.52 7.92 17.78
C ILE A 88 -29.07 7.17 16.55
N TRP A 89 -29.33 5.88 16.76
CA TRP A 89 -29.98 5.00 15.79
C TRP A 89 -31.32 4.54 16.37
N LEU A 90 -32.38 4.71 15.60
CA LEU A 90 -33.73 4.31 15.93
C LEU A 90 -34.28 3.32 14.92
N ILE A 91 -35.07 2.35 15.36
CA ILE A 91 -35.63 1.31 14.49
C ILE A 91 -37.13 1.31 14.63
N GLU A 92 -37.86 1.29 13.53
CA GLU A 92 -39.34 1.23 13.54
C GLU A 92 -39.82 0.03 14.37
N GLY A 93 -40.70 0.32 15.33
CA GLY A 93 -41.27 -0.69 16.22
C GLY A 93 -40.37 -1.09 17.39
N ASP A 94 -39.21 -0.45 17.56
CA ASP A 94 -38.31 -0.63 18.69
C ASP A 94 -38.39 0.62 19.62
N ALA A 95 -38.63 0.43 20.91
CA ALA A 95 -38.66 1.52 21.87
C ALA A 95 -37.27 1.95 22.37
N GLN A 96 -36.22 1.25 21.94
CA GLN A 96 -34.86 1.51 22.41
C GLN A 96 -34.17 2.56 21.58
N VAL A 97 -33.42 3.47 22.22
CA VAL A 97 -32.47 4.37 21.59
C VAL A 97 -31.10 3.70 21.59
N TYR A 98 -30.47 3.57 20.42
CA TYR A 98 -29.13 3.03 20.25
C TYR A 98 -28.16 4.18 20.08
N TYR A 99 -26.99 4.10 20.74
CA TYR A 99 -25.94 5.11 20.70
C TYR A 99 -24.69 4.61 19.90
N SER A 100 -24.88 3.55 19.14
CA SER A 100 -23.90 3.10 18.14
C SER A 100 -24.61 2.32 17.04
N LEU A 101 -24.10 2.41 15.82
CA LEU A 101 -24.56 1.62 14.67
C LEU A 101 -24.53 0.11 14.98
N GLN A 102 -23.44 -0.33 15.62
CA GLN A 102 -23.26 -1.73 15.96
C GLN A 102 -24.37 -2.24 16.89
N ALA A 103 -24.72 -1.46 17.94
CA ALA A 103 -25.81 -1.83 18.84
C ALA A 103 -27.15 -1.91 18.09
N ALA A 104 -27.44 -0.94 17.23
CA ALA A 104 -28.66 -0.92 16.43
C ALA A 104 -28.76 -2.11 15.46
N THR A 105 -27.69 -2.38 14.71
CA THR A 105 -27.69 -3.47 13.70
C THR A 105 -27.70 -4.88 14.30
N THR A 106 -27.42 -5.01 15.59
CA THR A 106 -27.51 -6.29 16.32
C THR A 106 -28.83 -6.46 17.05
N SER A 107 -29.72 -5.44 17.06
CA SER A 107 -31.07 -5.53 17.63
C SER A 107 -31.90 -6.59 16.90
N HIS A 108 -32.78 -7.28 17.66
CA HIS A 108 -33.77 -8.21 17.09
C HIS A 108 -34.75 -7.52 16.14
N GLN A 109 -34.98 -6.23 16.31
CA GLN A 109 -35.87 -5.45 15.45
C GLN A 109 -35.23 -4.99 14.16
N TYR A 110 -33.87 -5.06 14.07
CA TYR A 110 -33.16 -4.65 12.87
C TYR A 110 -33.41 -5.64 11.74
N SER A 111 -34.01 -5.16 10.64
CA SER A 111 -34.24 -5.93 9.44
C SER A 111 -33.12 -5.71 8.44
N ARG A 112 -32.69 -6.81 7.77
CA ARG A 112 -31.73 -6.76 6.65
C ARG A 112 -32.32 -6.15 5.37
N ARG A 113 -33.62 -5.85 5.32
CA ARG A 113 -34.22 -5.13 4.19
C ARG A 113 -33.78 -3.68 4.22
N ARG A 114 -33.23 -3.22 3.10
CA ARG A 114 -32.66 -1.88 2.95
C ARG A 114 -33.24 -1.17 1.74
N PRO A 115 -33.19 0.19 1.71
CA PRO A 115 -33.62 0.96 0.53
C PRO A 115 -32.83 0.54 -0.71
N HIS A 116 -33.51 0.46 -1.86
CA HIS A 116 -32.89 0.00 -3.11
C HIS A 116 -31.94 1.04 -3.74
N ASN A 117 -32.06 2.32 -3.39
CA ASN A 117 -31.28 3.42 -3.96
C ASN A 117 -30.31 4.00 -2.94
N PHE A 118 -29.58 3.14 -2.27
CA PHE A 118 -28.62 3.54 -1.28
C PHE A 118 -27.31 4.03 -1.92
N ASP A 119 -26.99 5.31 -1.75
CA ASP A 119 -25.70 5.85 -2.17
C ASP A 119 -24.63 5.37 -1.18
N MET A 120 -23.78 4.48 -1.64
CA MET A 120 -22.73 3.84 -0.85
C MET A 120 -21.49 4.71 -0.68
N ALA A 121 -21.37 5.78 -1.45
CA ALA A 121 -20.25 6.73 -1.34
C ALA A 121 -20.39 7.66 -0.11
N LEU A 122 -21.05 7.19 0.93
CA LEU A 122 -21.33 8.02 2.08
C LEU A 122 -20.07 8.29 2.87
N ARG A 123 -19.58 9.50 2.68
CA ARG A 123 -18.83 10.18 3.73
C ARG A 123 -19.73 10.34 4.94
N THR A 124 -19.23 9.99 6.10
CA THR A 124 -19.85 10.36 7.35
C THR A 124 -19.34 11.73 7.77
N ASP A 125 -19.40 12.72 6.84
CA ASP A 125 -18.83 14.07 7.05
C ASP A 125 -19.25 14.66 8.38
N TYR A 126 -20.49 14.38 8.77
CA TYR A 126 -21.03 14.85 10.05
C TYR A 126 -20.42 14.14 11.27
N PHE A 127 -20.12 12.86 11.17
CA PHE A 127 -19.43 12.11 12.21
C PHE A 127 -17.99 12.62 12.35
N ASP A 128 -17.32 12.86 11.26
CA ASP A 128 -15.95 13.37 11.21
C ASP A 128 -15.87 14.80 11.75
N GLU A 129 -16.80 15.69 11.38
CA GLU A 129 -16.89 17.03 11.96
C GLU A 129 -17.08 17.04 13.48
N CYS A 130 -17.83 16.05 14.01
CA CYS A 130 -18.10 15.95 15.43
C CYS A 130 -16.97 15.33 16.22
N TRP A 131 -16.33 14.29 15.69
CA TRP A 131 -15.43 13.40 16.40
C TRP A 131 -14.03 13.35 15.87
N GLY A 132 -13.76 13.97 14.72
CA GLY A 132 -12.45 14.04 14.11
C GLY A 132 -11.41 14.61 15.08
N TYR A 133 -10.22 13.99 15.10
CA TYR A 133 -9.13 14.34 15.99
C TYR A 133 -7.81 14.48 15.23
N GLN A 134 -7.17 15.64 15.36
CA GLN A 134 -5.94 15.95 14.61
C GLN A 134 -4.66 15.76 15.43
N GLY A 135 -4.77 15.48 16.73
CA GLY A 135 -3.63 15.23 17.59
C GLY A 135 -3.05 13.82 17.43
N TRP A 136 -1.96 13.53 18.11
CA TRP A 136 -1.32 12.24 18.08
C TRP A 136 -2.12 11.17 18.84
N LEU A 137 -2.04 9.93 18.37
CA LEU A 137 -2.62 8.73 18.96
C LEU A 137 -1.55 7.67 19.18
N GLY A 138 -1.87 6.62 19.93
CA GLY A 138 -0.96 5.55 20.25
C GLY A 138 -0.27 5.72 21.60
N HIS A 139 0.91 5.16 21.75
CA HIS A 139 1.73 5.21 22.98
C HIS A 139 2.94 6.12 22.77
N ARG A 140 3.23 6.95 23.80
CA ARG A 140 4.48 7.72 23.89
C ARG A 140 5.02 7.70 25.30
N GLN A 141 6.33 7.70 25.45
CA GLN A 141 7.02 7.91 26.73
C GLN A 141 7.77 9.25 26.68
N MET A 142 7.49 10.12 27.65
CA MET A 142 8.20 11.40 27.83
C MET A 142 8.48 11.61 29.33
N ASP A 143 9.69 11.99 29.66
CA ASP A 143 10.11 12.30 31.05
C ASP A 143 9.76 11.17 32.06
N GLY A 144 9.82 9.91 31.63
CA GLY A 144 9.49 8.74 32.43
C GLY A 144 8.00 8.48 32.61
N VAL A 145 7.13 9.22 31.93
CA VAL A 145 5.67 9.01 31.91
C VAL A 145 5.24 8.35 30.60
N HIS A 146 4.55 7.24 30.70
CA HIS A 146 3.86 6.59 29.57
C HIS A 146 2.50 7.18 29.38
N THR A 147 2.22 7.72 28.21
CA THR A 147 0.91 8.24 27.79
C THR A 147 0.34 7.37 26.69
N PHE A 148 -0.91 6.93 26.88
CA PHE A 148 -1.65 6.13 25.91
C PHE A 148 -2.87 6.91 25.46
N LYS A 149 -3.11 6.99 24.15
CA LYS A 149 -4.26 7.65 23.53
C LYS A 149 -4.88 6.78 22.46
N VAL A 150 -6.18 6.56 22.53
CA VAL A 150 -6.94 5.84 21.49
C VAL A 150 -8.21 6.61 21.13
N TRP A 151 -8.49 6.70 19.82
CA TRP A 151 -9.72 7.28 19.34
C TRP A 151 -10.82 6.22 19.31
N ALA A 152 -11.83 6.37 20.16
CA ALA A 152 -12.97 5.49 20.29
C ALA A 152 -14.21 6.29 20.76
N PRO A 153 -14.73 7.21 19.90
CA PRO A 153 -15.74 8.19 20.30
C PRO A 153 -17.04 7.57 20.78
N THR A 154 -17.44 6.44 20.21
CA THR A 154 -18.69 5.74 20.52
C THR A 154 -18.55 4.75 21.68
N ALA A 155 -17.35 4.52 22.19
CA ALA A 155 -17.12 3.66 23.34
C ALA A 155 -17.71 4.29 24.63
N ARG A 156 -18.27 3.45 25.49
CA ARG A 156 -18.75 3.84 26.82
C ARG A 156 -17.70 3.77 27.91
N LYS A 157 -16.72 2.89 27.73
CA LYS A 157 -15.58 2.69 28.62
C LYS A 157 -14.39 2.17 27.86
N VAL A 158 -13.21 2.65 28.20
CA VAL A 158 -11.93 2.09 27.71
C VAL A 158 -11.00 1.90 28.90
N GLU A 159 -10.35 0.76 28.93
CA GLU A 159 -9.33 0.39 29.93
C GLU A 159 -8.06 -0.05 29.20
N LEU A 160 -6.92 0.37 29.71
CA LEU A 160 -5.62 -0.15 29.29
C LEU A 160 -5.31 -1.39 30.11
N VAL A 161 -5.18 -2.55 29.47
CA VAL A 161 -4.84 -3.83 30.08
C VAL A 161 -3.37 -4.11 29.77
N VAL A 162 -2.51 -4.04 30.79
CA VAL A 162 -1.07 -4.27 30.64
C VAL A 162 -0.73 -5.69 31.10
N TYR A 163 0.16 -6.36 30.35
CA TYR A 163 0.64 -7.72 30.61
C TYR A 163 2.12 -7.70 31.01
N GLU A 164 2.57 -8.72 31.73
CA GLU A 164 3.90 -8.76 32.35
C GLU A 164 5.08 -8.75 31.36
N LEU A 165 4.92 -9.38 30.19
CA LEU A 165 5.98 -9.60 29.23
C LEU A 165 5.46 -9.45 27.78
N ALA A 166 6.40 -9.39 26.84
CA ALA A 166 6.13 -9.41 25.40
C ALA A 166 5.72 -10.81 24.86
N ASP A 167 5.09 -11.61 25.69
CA ASP A 167 4.61 -12.95 25.38
C ASP A 167 3.07 -12.95 25.44
N ASN A 168 2.42 -13.50 24.43
CA ASN A 168 0.98 -13.65 24.32
C ASN A 168 0.36 -14.45 25.50
N GLN A 169 1.12 -15.32 26.17
CA GLN A 169 0.67 -16.08 27.32
C GLN A 169 0.94 -15.39 28.67
N ALA A 170 1.64 -14.25 28.65
CA ALA A 170 1.96 -13.53 29.89
C ALA A 170 0.68 -13.08 30.64
N PRO A 171 0.64 -13.19 31.99
CA PRO A 171 -0.52 -12.79 32.77
C PRO A 171 -0.70 -11.27 32.76
N VAL A 172 -1.92 -10.84 33.12
CA VAL A 172 -2.23 -9.42 33.31
C VAL A 172 -1.38 -8.88 34.47
N TYR A 173 -0.60 -7.83 34.18
CA TYR A 173 0.11 -7.07 35.18
C TYR A 173 -0.83 -6.16 35.96
N ARG A 174 -1.53 -5.26 35.23
CA ARG A 174 -2.48 -4.30 35.80
C ARG A 174 -3.45 -3.78 34.73
N ILE A 175 -4.61 -3.35 35.22
CA ILE A 175 -5.62 -2.65 34.40
C ILE A 175 -5.70 -1.20 34.86
N PHE A 176 -5.56 -0.27 33.93
CA PHE A 176 -5.66 1.15 34.19
C PHE A 176 -6.91 1.71 33.49
N PRO A 177 -7.78 2.44 34.23
CA PRO A 177 -8.91 3.11 33.59
C PRO A 177 -8.41 4.25 32.70
N MET A 178 -9.04 4.46 31.55
CA MET A 178 -8.79 5.59 30.68
C MET A 178 -9.89 6.64 30.85
N GLN A 179 -9.52 7.90 30.63
CA GLN A 179 -10.43 9.04 30.71
C GLN A 179 -10.84 9.46 29.30
N LYS A 180 -12.13 9.67 29.09
CA LYS A 180 -12.67 10.21 27.85
C LYS A 180 -12.38 11.70 27.79
N GLY A 181 -11.80 12.15 26.70
CA GLY A 181 -11.57 13.56 26.45
C GLY A 181 -12.84 14.32 26.12
N ASP A 182 -12.77 15.62 26.20
CA ASP A 182 -13.84 16.54 25.89
C ASP A 182 -13.38 17.66 24.94
N ARG A 183 -14.30 18.47 24.46
CA ARG A 183 -14.00 19.61 23.56
C ARG A 183 -13.29 20.76 24.30
N TYR A 184 -13.36 20.79 25.59
CA TYR A 184 -12.83 21.83 26.44
C TYR A 184 -11.90 21.23 27.49
N SER A 185 -10.72 20.75 27.06
CA SER A 185 -9.69 20.37 28.02
C SER A 185 -9.44 21.55 28.99
N HIS A 186 -9.12 21.27 30.25
CA HIS A 186 -8.96 22.31 31.28
C HIS A 186 -7.97 23.43 30.96
N ASP A 187 -7.08 23.19 30.02
CA ASP A 187 -6.09 24.16 29.53
C ASP A 187 -6.46 24.78 28.17
N HIS A 188 -7.62 24.46 27.61
CA HIS A 188 -8.16 25.00 26.35
C HIS A 188 -7.24 24.88 25.11
N LYS A 189 -6.26 23.97 25.14
CA LYS A 189 -5.24 23.88 24.09
C LYS A 189 -5.53 22.82 23.04
N GLU A 190 -6.29 21.78 23.37
CA GLU A 190 -6.55 20.68 22.47
C GLU A 190 -8.00 20.18 22.60
N ASN A 191 -8.66 20.02 21.47
CA ASN A 191 -9.93 19.30 21.43
C ASN A 191 -9.65 17.81 21.43
N THR A 192 -9.96 17.12 22.54
CA THR A 192 -9.71 15.67 22.70
C THR A 192 -11.00 14.84 22.64
N ILE A 193 -12.05 15.42 22.08
CA ILE A 193 -13.33 14.74 21.93
C ILE A 193 -13.16 13.39 21.22
N GLY A 194 -13.79 12.35 21.73
CA GLY A 194 -13.71 11.01 21.18
C GLY A 194 -12.42 10.25 21.48
N VAL A 195 -11.41 10.91 22.07
CA VAL A 195 -10.16 10.29 22.49
C VAL A 195 -10.23 9.83 23.93
N TRP A 196 -9.74 8.63 24.18
CA TRP A 196 -9.52 8.10 25.53
C TRP A 196 -8.04 8.12 25.84
N SER A 197 -7.66 8.55 27.03
CA SER A 197 -6.25 8.66 27.42
C SER A 197 -6.00 8.26 28.87
N THR A 198 -4.76 7.85 29.16
CA THR A 198 -4.24 7.63 30.51
C THR A 198 -2.75 7.92 30.55
N GLU A 199 -2.27 8.44 31.69
CA GLU A 199 -0.86 8.72 31.97
C GLU A 199 -0.39 7.88 33.13
N ILE A 200 0.77 7.24 33.01
CA ILE A 200 1.30 6.29 33.98
C ILE A 200 2.77 6.62 34.18
N ALA A 201 3.12 7.02 35.42
CA ALA A 201 4.50 7.35 35.79
C ALA A 201 5.33 6.11 36.23
N GLU A 202 4.72 4.94 36.26
CA GLU A 202 5.41 3.67 36.51
C GLU A 202 6.08 3.20 35.23
N ASP A 203 7.28 2.63 35.31
CA ASP A 203 7.98 2.06 34.15
C ASP A 203 7.27 0.79 33.67
N LEU A 204 6.74 0.87 32.46
CA LEU A 204 6.07 -0.23 31.77
C LEU A 204 6.88 -0.81 30.62
N THR A 205 8.11 -0.37 30.43
CA THR A 205 9.01 -0.83 29.35
C THR A 205 9.14 -2.36 29.35
N GLY A 206 9.11 -2.96 28.17
CA GLY A 206 9.19 -4.41 27.96
C GLY A 206 7.89 -5.19 28.22
N LYS A 207 6.82 -4.51 28.65
CA LYS A 207 5.48 -5.09 28.78
C LYS A 207 4.70 -4.98 27.50
N THR A 208 3.54 -5.65 27.45
CA THR A 208 2.59 -5.52 26.34
C THR A 208 1.23 -5.07 26.85
N TYR A 209 0.39 -4.59 25.96
CA TYR A 209 -0.94 -4.11 26.30
C TYR A 209 -2.00 -4.40 25.25
N HIS A 210 -3.25 -4.35 25.72
CA HIS A 210 -4.46 -4.21 24.91
C HIS A 210 -5.28 -3.02 25.41
N TYR A 211 -6.10 -2.47 24.55
CA TYR A 211 -7.27 -1.71 24.97
C TYR A 211 -8.44 -2.67 25.18
N HIS A 212 -9.12 -2.57 26.32
CA HIS A 212 -10.42 -3.16 26.55
C HIS A 212 -11.47 -2.10 26.29
N VAL A 213 -12.13 -2.18 25.13
CA VAL A 213 -13.10 -1.21 24.65
C VAL A 213 -14.50 -1.76 24.86
N SER A 214 -15.32 -1.05 25.63
CA SER A 214 -16.68 -1.47 25.99
C SER A 214 -17.71 -0.56 25.34
N PHE A 215 -18.64 -1.16 24.62
CA PHE A 215 -19.86 -0.56 24.07
C PHE A 215 -21.07 -1.05 24.85
N GLU A 216 -22.28 -0.65 24.45
CA GLU A 216 -23.51 -1.01 25.18
C GLU A 216 -23.71 -2.53 25.30
N TYR A 217 -23.49 -3.27 24.21
CA TYR A 217 -23.77 -4.72 24.16
C TYR A 217 -22.55 -5.57 23.78
N ARG A 218 -21.40 -4.96 23.54
CA ARG A 218 -20.18 -5.65 23.13
C ARG A 218 -18.97 -5.04 23.82
N ASN A 219 -17.95 -5.85 23.98
CA ASN A 219 -16.63 -5.40 24.39
C ASN A 219 -15.56 -6.16 23.61
N PHE A 220 -14.41 -5.51 23.44
CA PHE A 220 -13.29 -6.03 22.69
C PHE A 220 -12.00 -5.85 23.47
N TYR A 221 -11.12 -6.86 23.41
CA TYR A 221 -9.72 -6.71 23.75
C TYR A 221 -8.95 -6.57 22.44
N THR A 222 -8.28 -5.46 22.26
CA THR A 222 -7.65 -5.15 20.97
C THR A 222 -6.29 -4.53 21.12
N ARG A 223 -5.46 -4.73 20.12
CA ARG A 223 -4.23 -3.99 19.93
C ARG A 223 -4.51 -2.50 19.76
N ASP A 224 -3.47 -1.69 19.94
CA ASP A 224 -3.51 -0.29 19.55
C ASP A 224 -3.45 -0.17 18.01
N PRO A 225 -4.37 0.54 17.36
CA PRO A 225 -4.26 0.82 15.93
C PRO A 225 -2.93 1.48 15.52
N TYR A 226 -2.31 2.24 16.44
CA TYR A 226 -1.04 2.95 16.25
C TYR A 226 0.17 2.21 16.84
N THR A 227 0.08 0.91 17.07
CA THR A 227 1.20 0.16 17.65
C THR A 227 2.41 0.12 16.73
N VAL A 228 3.58 0.49 17.24
CA VAL A 228 4.86 0.50 16.50
C VAL A 228 5.69 -0.77 16.70
N ALA A 229 5.30 -1.59 17.67
CA ALA A 229 5.94 -2.87 17.98
C ALA A 229 4.92 -3.84 18.58
N THR A 230 5.13 -5.13 18.37
CA THR A 230 4.17 -6.17 18.79
C THR A 230 4.87 -7.33 19.49
N SER A 231 4.06 -8.18 20.16
CA SER A 231 4.49 -9.54 20.49
C SER A 231 4.85 -10.30 19.20
N PRO A 232 5.66 -11.38 19.26
CA PRO A 232 6.12 -12.11 18.08
C PRO A 232 5.00 -12.59 17.14
N ASP A 233 3.82 -12.86 17.69
CA ASP A 233 2.64 -13.31 16.95
C ASP A 233 1.74 -12.14 16.45
N GLY A 234 2.13 -10.88 16.73
CA GLY A 234 1.37 -9.70 16.34
C GLY A 234 0.08 -9.47 17.14
N LYS A 235 -0.18 -10.23 18.22
CA LYS A 235 -1.47 -10.18 18.93
C LYS A 235 -1.56 -9.15 20.04
N ARG A 236 -0.44 -8.65 20.56
CA ARG A 236 -0.38 -7.60 21.58
C ARG A 236 0.53 -6.46 21.17
N SER A 237 0.15 -5.24 21.51
CA SER A 237 1.00 -4.06 21.36
C SER A 237 2.11 -4.09 22.40
N ALA A 238 3.35 -3.79 22.01
CA ALA A 238 4.49 -3.71 22.94
C ALA A 238 4.70 -2.28 23.44
N ILE A 239 5.17 -2.15 24.67
CA ILE A 239 5.52 -0.87 25.29
C ILE A 239 7.03 -0.73 25.23
N LEU A 240 7.51 0.21 24.42
CA LEU A 240 8.93 0.50 24.26
C LEU A 240 9.35 1.70 25.09
N GLY A 241 10.58 1.66 25.58
CA GLY A 241 11.26 2.81 26.16
C GLY A 241 11.78 3.76 25.07
N ALA A 242 12.04 5.01 25.44
CA ALA A 242 12.43 6.06 24.48
C ALA A 242 13.70 5.71 23.69
N ASP A 243 14.66 5.01 24.30
CA ASP A 243 15.97 4.73 23.70
C ASP A 243 16.10 3.31 23.13
N GLU A 244 15.07 2.47 23.24
CA GLU A 244 15.16 1.05 22.85
C GLU A 244 15.25 0.83 21.34
N THR A 245 14.81 1.80 20.55
CA THR A 245 14.83 1.74 19.07
C THR A 245 16.02 2.45 18.46
N GLU A 246 16.92 2.99 19.27
CA GLU A 246 18.09 3.71 18.78
C GLU A 246 19.14 2.77 18.18
N VAL A 247 19.73 3.21 17.08
CA VAL A 247 20.83 2.56 16.38
C VAL A 247 22.00 3.54 16.30
N ALA A 248 23.18 3.09 16.71
CA ALA A 248 24.37 3.93 16.72
C ALA A 248 24.70 4.45 15.31
N GLY A 249 24.81 5.76 15.17
CA GLY A 249 25.09 6.43 13.90
C GLY A 249 23.86 6.62 12.99
N PHE A 250 22.72 6.09 13.35
CA PHE A 250 21.45 6.38 12.68
C PHE A 250 20.86 7.69 13.21
N HIS A 251 20.45 8.57 12.34
CA HIS A 251 19.69 9.76 12.68
C HIS A 251 18.74 10.12 11.52
N VAL A 252 17.61 10.66 11.87
CA VAL A 252 16.62 11.11 10.89
C VAL A 252 17.17 12.28 10.08
N ARG A 253 17.04 12.20 8.75
CA ARG A 253 17.46 13.22 7.80
C ARG A 253 16.27 13.66 6.96
N GLN A 254 16.19 14.96 6.72
CA GLN A 254 15.07 15.56 5.97
C GLN A 254 15.59 16.57 4.93
N GLY A 255 14.81 16.78 3.88
CA GLY A 255 15.09 17.78 2.86
C GLY A 255 16.47 17.57 2.23
N LYS A 256 17.29 18.62 2.20
CA LYS A 256 18.61 18.60 1.55
C LYS A 256 19.61 17.63 2.18
N GLU A 257 19.40 17.22 3.41
CA GLU A 257 20.26 16.24 4.09
C GLU A 257 20.02 14.81 3.59
N ALA A 258 18.85 14.55 3.00
CA ALA A 258 18.51 13.27 2.42
C ALA A 258 19.15 13.12 1.02
N PHE A 259 20.47 12.96 0.97
CA PHE A 259 21.26 12.94 -0.27
C PHE A 259 21.02 11.70 -1.14
N TRP A 260 20.49 10.61 -0.55
CA TRP A 260 20.12 9.38 -1.26
C TRP A 260 18.85 9.51 -2.10
N ARG A 261 17.99 10.50 -1.84
CA ARG A 261 16.76 10.71 -2.62
C ARG A 261 17.05 11.33 -3.96
N LEU A 262 16.36 10.85 -4.98
CA LEU A 262 16.56 11.28 -6.35
C LEU A 262 15.95 12.65 -6.61
N ASP A 263 16.72 13.56 -7.22
CA ASP A 263 16.20 14.86 -7.68
C ASP A 263 15.31 14.73 -8.93
N ASN A 264 15.54 13.68 -9.73
CA ASN A 264 14.74 13.36 -10.90
C ASN A 264 14.15 11.95 -10.76
N PRO A 265 12.85 11.80 -10.47
CA PRO A 265 12.22 10.49 -10.32
C PRO A 265 12.30 9.61 -11.57
N ASN A 266 12.37 10.20 -12.77
CA ASN A 266 12.50 9.44 -14.02
C ASN A 266 13.85 8.74 -14.20
N GLN A 267 14.85 9.03 -13.33
CA GLN A 267 16.08 8.26 -13.23
C GLN A 267 15.96 7.03 -12.33
N ALA A 268 14.83 6.85 -11.66
CA ALA A 268 14.63 5.69 -10.81
C ALA A 268 14.67 4.39 -11.62
N VAL A 269 15.49 3.47 -11.17
CA VAL A 269 15.43 2.04 -11.49
C VAL A 269 15.12 1.35 -10.18
N ILE A 270 13.84 1.01 -10.00
CA ILE A 270 13.31 0.42 -8.79
C ILE A 270 13.49 -1.10 -8.88
N TYR A 271 14.14 -1.67 -7.88
CA TYR A 271 14.42 -3.11 -7.80
C TYR A 271 13.61 -3.71 -6.65
N GLU A 272 12.56 -4.42 -6.99
CA GLU A 272 11.67 -5.06 -6.02
C GLU A 272 12.31 -6.28 -5.40
N MET A 273 12.19 -6.42 -4.09
CA MET A 273 12.69 -7.59 -3.36
C MET A 273 11.84 -7.90 -2.12
N HIS A 274 11.75 -9.20 -1.81
CA HIS A 274 11.19 -9.69 -0.56
C HIS A 274 12.32 -10.05 0.41
N ILE A 275 12.23 -9.61 1.67
CA ILE A 275 13.29 -9.77 2.68
C ILE A 275 13.71 -11.23 2.85
N ARG A 276 12.72 -12.14 2.93
CA ARG A 276 12.99 -13.56 3.10
C ARG A 276 13.60 -14.20 1.85
N ASP A 277 13.03 -13.92 0.68
CA ASP A 277 13.42 -14.56 -0.58
C ASP A 277 14.84 -14.25 -1.00
N LEU A 278 15.25 -12.99 -0.77
CA LEU A 278 16.58 -12.50 -1.13
C LEU A 278 17.71 -13.36 -0.56
N THR A 279 17.53 -13.85 0.69
CA THR A 279 18.63 -14.47 1.44
C THR A 279 18.33 -15.85 2.03
N LYS A 280 17.11 -16.37 1.87
CA LYS A 280 16.70 -17.63 2.50
C LYS A 280 17.47 -18.83 1.99
N SER A 281 17.78 -18.85 0.67
CA SER A 281 18.60 -19.90 0.07
C SER A 281 20.01 -19.93 0.65
N GLU A 282 20.56 -21.14 0.83
CA GLU A 282 21.97 -21.29 1.21
C GLU A 282 22.94 -20.77 0.15
N THR A 283 22.49 -20.68 -1.11
CA THR A 283 23.27 -20.11 -2.20
C THR A 283 23.51 -18.60 -2.04
N SER A 284 22.78 -17.93 -1.13
CA SER A 284 22.99 -16.53 -0.78
C SER A 284 24.33 -16.26 -0.09
N GLY A 285 24.92 -17.28 0.55
CA GLY A 285 26.13 -17.14 1.35
C GLY A 285 25.94 -16.32 2.64
N VAL A 286 24.71 -15.94 2.96
CA VAL A 286 24.36 -15.24 4.20
C VAL A 286 24.46 -16.20 5.39
N ASP A 287 24.92 -15.68 6.53
CA ASP A 287 25.00 -16.43 7.80
C ASP A 287 23.66 -17.09 8.13
N ASN A 288 23.68 -18.39 8.44
CA ASN A 288 22.46 -19.20 8.58
C ASN A 288 21.44 -18.61 9.56
N GLN A 289 21.90 -17.91 10.62
CA GLN A 289 21.01 -17.27 11.61
C GLN A 289 20.37 -15.97 11.10
N LEU A 290 20.91 -15.38 10.02
CA LEU A 290 20.44 -14.13 9.45
C LEU A 290 19.67 -14.33 8.12
N ARG A 291 19.60 -15.55 7.59
CA ARG A 291 18.86 -15.83 6.36
C ARG A 291 17.39 -15.50 6.50
N GLY A 292 16.88 -14.70 5.57
CA GLY A 292 15.49 -14.25 5.55
C GLY A 292 15.17 -13.15 6.55
N THR A 293 16.18 -12.45 7.09
CA THR A 293 16.01 -11.33 8.03
C THR A 293 16.48 -10.00 7.42
N PHE A 294 16.11 -8.87 8.06
CA PHE A 294 16.59 -7.54 7.70
C PHE A 294 18.13 -7.46 7.70
N LEU A 295 18.78 -8.01 8.72
CA LEU A 295 20.25 -8.02 8.78
C LEU A 295 20.88 -8.90 7.69
N GLY A 296 20.24 -10.01 7.35
CA GLY A 296 20.66 -10.84 6.21
C GLY A 296 20.59 -10.08 4.89
N ALA A 297 19.53 -9.29 4.68
CA ALA A 297 19.33 -8.51 3.47
C ALA A 297 20.34 -7.36 3.28
N CYS A 298 21.14 -7.03 4.30
CA CYS A 298 22.21 -6.03 4.21
C CYS A 298 23.60 -6.58 4.60
N GLN A 299 23.74 -7.91 4.75
CA GLN A 299 25.04 -8.53 5.06
C GLN A 299 26.01 -8.35 3.89
N LYS A 300 27.17 -7.78 4.17
CA LYS A 300 28.26 -7.56 3.20
C LYS A 300 29.20 -8.76 3.09
N GLY A 301 29.87 -8.91 1.95
CA GLY A 301 30.88 -9.94 1.72
C GLY A 301 30.31 -11.32 1.44
N THR A 302 29.01 -11.42 1.17
CA THR A 302 28.35 -12.69 0.84
C THR A 302 28.65 -13.13 -0.60
N THR A 303 28.80 -14.44 -0.78
CA THR A 303 29.09 -15.04 -2.08
C THR A 303 28.34 -16.36 -2.25
N ASN A 304 27.98 -16.68 -3.50
CA ASN A 304 27.48 -18.00 -3.86
C ASN A 304 28.58 -19.07 -3.82
N HIS A 305 28.27 -20.31 -4.17
CA HIS A 305 29.22 -21.42 -4.17
C HIS A 305 30.38 -21.23 -5.16
N GLN A 306 30.21 -20.40 -6.19
CA GLN A 306 31.22 -20.07 -7.19
C GLN A 306 32.07 -18.84 -6.84
N GLY A 307 31.79 -18.20 -5.68
CA GLY A 307 32.50 -17.02 -5.21
C GLY A 307 32.06 -15.69 -5.82
N GLN A 308 30.93 -15.67 -6.52
CA GLN A 308 30.32 -14.44 -7.03
C GLN A 308 29.53 -13.73 -5.91
N LYS A 309 29.53 -12.39 -5.92
CA LYS A 309 28.78 -11.57 -4.97
C LYS A 309 27.29 -11.87 -5.01
N THR A 310 26.65 -11.86 -3.85
CA THR A 310 25.21 -12.10 -3.70
C THR A 310 24.57 -11.01 -2.84
N GLY A 311 23.25 -11.02 -2.74
CA GLY A 311 22.49 -10.16 -1.83
C GLY A 311 22.84 -8.69 -1.97
N PHE A 312 23.15 -8.04 -0.84
CA PHE A 312 23.44 -6.62 -0.76
C PHE A 312 24.57 -6.15 -1.70
N ASP A 313 25.68 -6.87 -1.72
CA ASP A 313 26.84 -6.48 -2.53
C ASP A 313 26.57 -6.66 -4.03
N TYR A 314 25.76 -7.64 -4.42
CA TYR A 314 25.28 -7.81 -5.78
C TYR A 314 24.40 -6.65 -6.22
N ILE A 315 23.37 -6.30 -5.42
CA ILE A 315 22.44 -5.20 -5.70
C ILE A 315 23.20 -3.88 -5.82
N SER A 316 24.15 -3.62 -4.93
CA SER A 316 24.99 -2.41 -4.98
C SER A 316 25.82 -2.36 -6.25
N ASP A 317 26.34 -3.50 -6.73
CA ASP A 317 27.12 -3.58 -7.96
C ASP A 317 26.25 -3.52 -9.24
N LEU A 318 24.98 -3.92 -9.16
CA LEU A 318 24.05 -3.89 -10.29
C LEU A 318 23.80 -2.47 -10.78
N GLY A 319 23.84 -1.51 -9.87
CA GLY A 319 23.73 -0.08 -10.18
C GLY A 319 22.31 0.47 -10.17
N VAL A 320 21.34 -0.30 -9.65
CA VAL A 320 20.01 0.21 -9.30
C VAL A 320 20.11 1.28 -8.20
N ASN A 321 19.24 2.25 -8.23
CA ASN A 321 19.29 3.40 -7.30
C ASN A 321 18.10 3.49 -6.35
N VAL A 322 17.13 2.58 -6.48
CA VAL A 322 16.01 2.42 -5.56
C VAL A 322 15.77 0.94 -5.32
N VAL A 323 15.62 0.52 -4.07
CA VAL A 323 15.08 -0.80 -3.73
C VAL A 323 13.66 -0.63 -3.18
N GLN A 324 12.72 -1.46 -3.66
CA GLN A 324 11.39 -1.58 -3.10
C GLN A 324 11.31 -2.84 -2.27
N LEU A 325 10.95 -2.68 -1.00
CA LEU A 325 10.70 -3.81 -0.11
C LEU A 325 9.23 -4.21 -0.21
N GLN A 326 8.94 -5.45 -0.60
CA GLN A 326 7.62 -6.05 -0.38
C GLN A 326 7.24 -5.91 1.09
N PRO A 327 5.96 -6.03 1.49
CA PRO A 327 5.49 -5.54 2.78
C PRO A 327 6.37 -5.99 3.96
N VAL A 328 6.87 -5.01 4.70
CA VAL A 328 7.69 -5.21 5.91
C VAL A 328 6.91 -4.95 7.19
N SER A 329 5.66 -4.53 7.09
CA SER A 329 4.77 -4.36 8.25
C SER A 329 4.27 -5.71 8.77
N ASP A 330 3.92 -5.75 10.04
CA ASP A 330 3.42 -6.95 10.72
C ASP A 330 2.15 -7.48 10.05
N ARG A 331 2.19 -8.76 9.71
CA ARG A 331 1.16 -9.49 8.97
C ARG A 331 0.58 -10.63 9.77
N HIS A 332 -0.51 -11.20 9.28
CA HIS A 332 -1.03 -12.46 9.80
C HIS A 332 0.00 -13.59 9.65
N LYS A 333 0.03 -14.46 10.64
CA LYS A 333 0.98 -15.57 10.71
C LYS A 333 0.25 -16.88 10.86
N ASP A 334 0.46 -17.78 9.92
CA ASP A 334 0.06 -19.18 10.00
C ASP A 334 1.27 -20.05 10.30
N TYR A 335 1.05 -21.13 11.03
CA TYR A 335 2.08 -22.08 11.42
C TYR A 335 1.69 -23.48 10.97
N ASP A 336 2.68 -24.26 10.55
CA ASP A 336 2.48 -25.65 10.18
C ASP A 336 2.28 -26.55 11.41
N GLU A 337 2.10 -27.86 11.19
CA GLU A 337 1.92 -28.85 12.25
C GLU A 337 3.15 -29.01 13.20
N ASN A 338 4.32 -28.53 12.78
CA ASN A 338 5.55 -28.53 13.56
C ASN A 338 5.76 -27.20 14.31
N GLY A 339 4.89 -26.20 14.11
CA GLY A 339 5.01 -24.86 14.66
C GLY A 339 5.97 -23.94 13.90
N GLU A 340 6.34 -24.31 12.66
CA GLU A 340 7.15 -23.46 11.77
C GLU A 340 6.26 -22.46 11.03
N LEU A 341 6.76 -21.21 10.90
CA LEU A 341 6.04 -20.14 10.20
C LEU A 341 5.91 -20.46 8.72
N ILE A 342 4.66 -20.53 8.25
CA ILE A 342 4.34 -20.67 6.83
C ILE A 342 4.75 -19.41 6.07
N TYR A 343 5.33 -19.58 4.89
CA TYR A 343 5.72 -18.50 4.00
C TYR A 343 4.49 -17.66 3.58
N ASN A 344 4.68 -16.36 3.48
CA ASN A 344 3.68 -15.42 2.96
C ASN A 344 4.40 -14.16 2.44
N TRP A 345 3.94 -13.61 1.31
CA TRP A 345 4.49 -12.38 0.74
C TRP A 345 4.37 -11.15 1.66
N GLY A 346 3.37 -11.12 2.54
CA GLY A 346 3.14 -10.01 3.47
C GLY A 346 1.89 -9.18 3.20
N TYR A 347 1.10 -9.49 2.18
CA TYR A 347 -0.14 -8.77 1.84
C TYR A 347 -1.35 -9.19 2.68
N ASP A 348 -1.11 -9.66 3.88
CA ASP A 348 -2.10 -9.98 4.91
C ASP A 348 -1.92 -9.06 6.15
N PRO A 349 -2.11 -7.72 6.01
CA PRO A 349 -1.74 -6.76 7.04
C PRO A 349 -2.51 -6.96 8.33
N GLN A 350 -1.81 -6.82 9.47
CA GLN A 350 -2.37 -6.93 10.80
C GLN A 350 -2.08 -5.69 11.65
N ASN A 351 -0.85 -5.17 11.66
CA ASN A 351 -0.44 -3.96 12.35
C ASN A 351 0.45 -3.11 11.41
N TYR A 352 -0.09 -2.02 10.90
CA TYR A 352 0.51 -1.26 9.79
C TYR A 352 1.79 -0.49 10.15
N HIS A 353 1.99 -0.11 11.43
CA HIS A 353 3.15 0.65 11.88
C HIS A 353 4.30 -0.21 12.43
N ALA A 354 4.02 -1.47 12.75
CA ALA A 354 5.03 -2.34 13.34
C ALA A 354 5.80 -3.08 12.24
N PRO A 355 7.14 -3.08 12.23
CA PRO A 355 7.92 -3.99 11.40
C PRO A 355 7.61 -5.46 11.73
N GLU A 356 7.63 -6.32 10.71
CA GLU A 356 7.36 -7.76 10.84
C GLU A 356 8.38 -8.46 11.75
N PRO A 357 7.96 -9.01 12.89
CA PRO A 357 8.90 -9.62 13.85
C PRO A 357 9.67 -10.81 13.28
N SER A 358 9.10 -11.56 12.32
CA SER A 358 9.76 -12.73 11.73
C SER A 358 10.95 -12.36 10.82
N PHE A 359 11.09 -11.10 10.43
CA PHE A 359 12.26 -10.58 9.73
C PHE A 359 13.34 -10.03 10.65
N SER A 360 13.10 -10.06 11.97
CA SER A 360 14.07 -9.64 12.99
C SER A 360 15.09 -10.73 13.29
N SER A 361 16.30 -10.32 13.69
CA SER A 361 17.33 -11.22 14.23
C SER A 361 16.97 -11.81 15.59
N ASN A 362 16.03 -11.19 16.32
CA ASN A 362 15.49 -11.68 17.58
C ASN A 362 14.01 -11.31 17.73
N PRO A 363 13.08 -12.13 17.22
CA PRO A 363 11.65 -11.85 17.30
C PRO A 363 11.06 -11.72 18.71
N ALA A 364 11.76 -12.23 19.72
CA ALA A 364 11.31 -12.15 21.11
C ALA A 364 11.53 -10.77 21.75
N ASP A 365 12.38 -9.93 21.16
CA ASP A 365 12.57 -8.53 21.56
C ASP A 365 11.77 -7.62 20.61
N PRO A 366 10.68 -7.00 21.05
CA PRO A 366 9.82 -6.18 20.17
C PRO A 366 10.54 -4.98 19.52
N ALA A 367 11.61 -4.45 20.15
CA ALA A 367 12.41 -3.35 19.62
C ALA A 367 13.41 -3.80 18.54
N GLN A 368 13.75 -5.11 18.49
CA GLN A 368 14.80 -5.59 17.60
C GLN A 368 14.44 -5.45 16.12
N ALA A 369 13.17 -5.69 15.74
CA ALA A 369 12.73 -5.52 14.35
C ALA A 369 12.93 -4.08 13.87
N ILE A 370 12.69 -3.10 14.74
CA ILE A 370 12.89 -1.67 14.43
C ILE A 370 14.38 -1.39 14.24
N ARG A 371 15.25 -1.87 15.16
CA ARG A 371 16.70 -1.67 15.04
C ARG A 371 17.29 -2.34 13.81
N ASP A 372 16.85 -3.55 13.49
CA ASP A 372 17.34 -4.31 12.34
C ASP A 372 16.94 -3.63 11.02
N LEU A 373 15.68 -3.17 10.90
CA LEU A 373 15.20 -2.46 9.73
C LEU A 373 15.94 -1.12 9.54
N LYS A 374 16.15 -0.34 10.61
CA LYS A 374 16.98 0.88 10.56
C LYS A 374 18.40 0.59 10.08
N THR A 375 19.01 -0.47 10.59
CA THR A 375 20.36 -0.89 10.19
C THR A 375 20.42 -1.24 8.71
N MET A 376 19.42 -1.97 8.21
CA MET A 376 19.34 -2.33 6.79
C MET A 376 19.16 -1.09 5.91
N ILE A 377 18.19 -0.22 6.23
CA ILE A 377 17.95 1.01 5.46
C ILE A 377 19.21 1.87 5.42
N GLN A 378 19.90 2.05 6.54
CA GLN A 378 21.14 2.80 6.60
C GLN A 378 22.23 2.19 5.70
N ALA A 379 22.32 0.86 5.63
CA ALA A 379 23.29 0.19 4.75
C ALA A 379 23.03 0.48 3.26
N TYR A 380 21.75 0.48 2.82
CA TYR A 380 21.38 0.86 1.45
C TYR A 380 21.65 2.34 1.18
N HIS A 381 21.33 3.23 2.10
CA HIS A 381 21.65 4.67 1.99
C HIS A 381 23.16 4.92 1.88
N ASP A 382 23.97 4.21 2.65
CA ASP A 382 25.44 4.29 2.58
C ASP A 382 26.00 3.81 1.23
N ALA A 383 25.25 2.97 0.52
CA ALA A 383 25.55 2.54 -0.84
C ALA A 383 24.97 3.50 -1.91
N GLY A 384 24.28 4.56 -1.52
CA GLY A 384 23.64 5.52 -2.44
C GLY A 384 22.33 5.02 -3.05
N ILE A 385 21.65 4.08 -2.40
CA ILE A 385 20.40 3.46 -2.84
C ILE A 385 19.26 3.92 -1.93
N SER A 386 18.22 4.49 -2.53
CA SER A 386 16.96 4.83 -1.84
C SER A 386 16.17 3.58 -1.49
N VAL A 387 15.38 3.66 -0.40
CA VAL A 387 14.52 2.55 0.05
C VAL A 387 13.07 2.97 0.02
N THR A 388 12.23 2.25 -0.73
CA THR A 388 10.78 2.42 -0.75
C THR A 388 10.08 1.23 -0.12
N LEU A 389 8.96 1.47 0.55
CA LEU A 389 8.15 0.42 1.17
C LEU A 389 6.88 0.15 0.38
N ASP A 390 6.52 -1.10 0.27
CA ASP A 390 5.21 -1.52 -0.16
C ASP A 390 4.24 -1.44 1.01
N VAL A 391 3.14 -0.68 0.85
CA VAL A 391 2.16 -0.42 1.91
C VAL A 391 0.77 -0.90 1.51
N VAL A 392 0.15 -1.66 2.39
CA VAL A 392 -1.10 -2.37 2.14
C VAL A 392 -2.22 -1.76 2.98
N TYR A 393 -2.61 -0.50 2.68
CA TYR A 393 -3.69 0.17 3.43
C TYR A 393 -5.09 -0.16 2.89
N ASN A 394 -5.20 -0.84 1.76
CA ASN A 394 -6.48 -1.09 1.09
C ASN A 394 -7.38 -2.10 1.80
N HIS A 395 -6.86 -2.95 2.67
CA HIS A 395 -7.62 -3.94 3.43
C HIS A 395 -6.90 -4.32 4.74
N ILE A 396 -7.51 -5.16 5.53
CA ILE A 396 -6.93 -5.88 6.68
C ILE A 396 -7.17 -7.38 6.50
N TYR A 397 -6.26 -8.20 6.99
CA TYR A 397 -6.41 -9.67 6.91
C TYR A 397 -7.76 -10.13 7.48
N SER A 398 -8.15 -9.66 8.65
CA SER A 398 -9.41 -10.03 9.28
C SER A 398 -10.10 -8.83 9.95
N THR A 399 -11.28 -8.49 9.47
CA THR A 399 -12.13 -7.47 10.12
C THR A 399 -12.59 -7.91 11.53
N TYR A 400 -12.66 -9.20 11.80
CA TYR A 400 -13.02 -9.73 13.12
C TYR A 400 -11.90 -9.57 14.16
N ASP A 401 -10.65 -9.51 13.71
CA ASP A 401 -9.45 -9.28 14.55
C ASP A 401 -8.81 -7.92 14.26
N SER A 402 -9.61 -6.95 13.86
CA SER A 402 -9.15 -5.60 13.50
C SER A 402 -9.18 -4.67 14.71
N ALA A 403 -8.05 -3.99 14.96
CA ALA A 403 -7.99 -2.93 15.96
C ALA A 403 -8.93 -1.77 15.61
N PHE A 404 -9.09 -1.44 14.33
CA PHE A 404 -10.02 -0.43 13.84
C PHE A 404 -11.48 -0.78 14.15
N GLN A 405 -11.87 -2.03 13.81
CA GLN A 405 -13.24 -2.49 14.05
C GLN A 405 -13.54 -2.63 15.54
N ALA A 406 -12.54 -2.91 16.35
CA ALA A 406 -12.70 -3.01 17.81
C ALA A 406 -12.76 -1.65 18.52
N THR A 407 -12.15 -0.60 17.95
CA THR A 407 -12.16 0.76 18.54
C THR A 407 -13.31 1.61 18.03
N VAL A 408 -13.62 1.57 16.72
CA VAL A 408 -14.74 2.30 16.11
C VAL A 408 -15.44 1.39 15.09
N PRO A 409 -16.37 0.56 15.55
CA PRO A 409 -17.07 -0.38 14.66
C PRO A 409 -17.69 0.31 13.45
N ASP A 410 -17.51 -0.32 12.27
CA ASP A 410 -18.13 0.04 11.00
C ASP A 410 -17.73 1.40 10.41
N TYR A 411 -16.71 2.06 10.98
CA TYR A 411 -16.24 3.35 10.50
C TYR A 411 -15.11 3.23 9.47
N TYR A 412 -14.11 2.38 9.72
CA TYR A 412 -12.88 2.34 8.94
C TYR A 412 -12.97 1.54 7.63
N TYR A 413 -14.05 0.80 7.44
CA TYR A 413 -14.27 -0.06 6.28
C TYR A 413 -15.54 0.34 5.53
N ARG A 414 -15.51 0.25 4.22
CA ARG A 414 -16.73 0.45 3.40
C ARG A 414 -17.69 -0.69 3.62
N MET A 415 -18.95 -0.34 3.79
CA MET A 415 -20.02 -1.29 4.11
C MET A 415 -21.04 -1.37 2.98
N ASN A 416 -21.57 -2.56 2.75
CA ASN A 416 -22.72 -2.76 1.90
C ASN A 416 -24.01 -2.35 2.66
N PRO A 417 -25.09 -2.00 1.94
CA PRO A 417 -26.37 -1.68 2.59
C PRO A 417 -26.92 -2.78 3.50
N ASN A 418 -26.51 -4.04 3.32
CA ASN A 418 -26.90 -5.17 4.15
C ASN A 418 -26.07 -5.32 5.43
N GLY A 419 -25.12 -4.41 5.71
CA GLY A 419 -24.23 -4.44 6.87
C GLY A 419 -23.06 -5.42 6.72
N SER A 420 -22.79 -5.99 5.54
CA SER A 420 -21.55 -6.70 5.25
C SER A 420 -20.47 -5.73 4.77
N PHE A 421 -19.21 -6.09 4.95
CA PHE A 421 -18.10 -5.33 4.38
C PHE A 421 -18.11 -5.40 2.85
N GLN A 422 -17.76 -4.28 2.20
CA GLN A 422 -17.44 -4.30 0.78
C GLN A 422 -16.13 -5.04 0.55
N ASN A 423 -15.96 -5.58 -0.65
CA ASN A 423 -14.81 -6.42 -1.00
C ASN A 423 -14.33 -6.11 -2.43
N GLY A 424 -14.08 -4.83 -2.72
CA GLY A 424 -13.50 -4.41 -4.00
C GLY A 424 -12.06 -4.89 -4.18
N THR A 425 -11.37 -5.19 -3.09
CA THR A 425 -10.02 -5.80 -3.09
C THR A 425 -10.02 -7.27 -3.53
N GLY A 426 -11.15 -7.98 -3.35
CA GLY A 426 -11.22 -9.43 -3.58
C GLY A 426 -10.76 -10.30 -2.40
N VAL A 427 -10.24 -9.70 -1.31
CA VAL A 427 -9.63 -10.40 -0.15
C VAL A 427 -10.42 -10.24 1.15
N GLY A 428 -11.69 -9.86 1.08
CA GLY A 428 -12.63 -9.91 2.21
C GLY A 428 -13.07 -8.57 2.78
N SER A 429 -12.30 -7.51 2.58
CA SER A 429 -12.65 -6.16 3.06
C SER A 429 -12.00 -5.08 2.19
N GLU A 430 -12.49 -3.86 2.33
CA GLU A 430 -11.83 -2.67 1.81
C GLU A 430 -11.94 -1.52 2.80
N THR A 431 -10.89 -0.72 2.91
CA THR A 431 -10.85 0.43 3.82
C THR A 431 -11.53 1.64 3.20
N ALA A 432 -12.05 2.51 4.06
CA ALA A 432 -12.74 3.74 3.69
C ALA A 432 -11.78 4.94 3.83
N SER A 433 -10.89 5.13 2.84
CA SER A 433 -9.87 6.18 2.87
C SER A 433 -10.47 7.59 2.84
N GLU A 434 -11.68 7.73 2.33
CA GLU A 434 -12.46 8.97 2.34
C GLU A 434 -12.87 9.43 3.75
N HIS A 435 -12.85 8.56 4.77
CA HIS A 435 -13.13 8.93 6.15
C HIS A 435 -11.92 9.63 6.79
N GLU A 436 -12.16 10.76 7.46
CA GLU A 436 -11.12 11.65 7.97
C GLU A 436 -10.10 10.92 8.85
N MET A 437 -10.55 10.08 9.78
CA MET A 437 -9.67 9.41 10.72
C MET A 437 -8.89 8.24 10.11
N PHE A 438 -9.36 7.64 9.01
CA PHE A 438 -8.54 6.68 8.27
C PHE A 438 -7.53 7.38 7.35
N ARG A 439 -7.92 8.46 6.69
CA ARG A 439 -7.00 9.35 5.97
C ARG A 439 -5.88 9.85 6.88
N LYS A 440 -6.25 10.34 8.07
CA LYS A 440 -5.27 10.74 9.10
C LYS A 440 -4.35 9.58 9.47
N PHE A 441 -4.90 8.38 9.70
CA PHE A 441 -4.11 7.20 10.03
C PHE A 441 -3.09 6.87 8.93
N MET A 442 -3.49 6.89 7.66
CA MET A 442 -2.57 6.66 6.53
C MET A 442 -1.44 7.70 6.51
N ILE A 443 -1.77 8.97 6.67
CA ILE A 443 -0.78 10.06 6.70
C ILE A 443 0.18 9.90 7.90
N ASP A 444 -0.35 9.70 9.11
CA ASP A 444 0.45 9.50 10.31
C ASP A 444 1.39 8.29 10.18
N SER A 445 0.90 7.21 9.57
CA SER A 445 1.67 5.99 9.31
C SER A 445 2.83 6.25 8.36
N LEU A 446 2.57 6.91 7.24
CA LEU A 446 3.61 7.22 6.25
C LEU A 446 4.65 8.20 6.83
N LEU A 447 4.21 9.20 7.59
CA LEU A 447 5.12 10.12 8.30
C LEU A 447 5.98 9.34 9.31
N TYR A 448 5.40 8.40 10.07
CA TYR A 448 6.16 7.55 10.98
C TYR A 448 7.26 6.76 10.25
N TRP A 449 6.95 6.12 9.13
CA TRP A 449 7.95 5.40 8.33
C TRP A 449 9.06 6.30 7.80
N VAL A 450 8.72 7.54 7.39
CA VAL A 450 9.72 8.51 6.93
C VAL A 450 10.56 9.05 8.09
N GLU A 451 9.92 9.42 9.20
CA GLU A 451 10.58 10.07 10.34
C GLU A 451 11.39 9.08 11.19
N GLU A 452 10.89 7.88 11.39
CA GLU A 452 11.57 6.88 12.22
C GLU A 452 12.65 6.09 11.45
N PHE A 453 12.41 5.81 10.14
CA PHE A 453 13.27 4.91 9.36
C PHE A 453 14.00 5.58 8.19
N ASN A 454 13.77 6.85 7.91
CA ASN A 454 14.30 7.54 6.72
C ASN A 454 13.83 6.93 5.38
N VAL A 455 12.63 6.38 5.31
CA VAL A 455 12.08 5.82 4.07
C VAL A 455 11.98 6.88 2.99
N ASP A 456 12.27 6.52 1.74
CA ASP A 456 12.39 7.44 0.60
C ASP A 456 11.19 7.40 -0.34
N GLY A 457 10.24 6.52 -0.10
CA GLY A 457 9.03 6.44 -0.92
C GLY A 457 8.13 5.27 -0.55
N PHE A 458 6.98 5.22 -1.22
CA PHE A 458 5.96 4.22 -0.96
C PHE A 458 5.32 3.72 -2.26
N ARG A 459 5.16 2.41 -2.36
CA ARG A 459 4.30 1.74 -3.33
C ARG A 459 2.99 1.39 -2.64
N PHE A 460 1.88 1.86 -3.17
CA PHE A 460 0.54 1.55 -2.65
C PHE A 460 -0.03 0.33 -3.36
N ASP A 461 -0.18 -0.74 -2.61
CA ASP A 461 -0.91 -1.93 -3.04
C ASP A 461 -2.37 -1.56 -3.33
N LEU A 462 -2.93 -2.06 -4.46
CA LEU A 462 -4.29 -1.78 -4.90
C LEU A 462 -4.71 -0.30 -4.69
N MET A 463 -3.87 0.64 -5.13
CA MET A 463 -4.07 2.09 -4.92
C MET A 463 -5.45 2.57 -5.39
N GLY A 464 -6.03 1.92 -6.40
CA GLY A 464 -7.37 2.22 -6.91
C GLY A 464 -8.53 1.99 -5.93
N ILE A 465 -8.27 1.39 -4.77
CA ILE A 465 -9.22 1.30 -3.64
C ILE A 465 -9.34 2.64 -2.91
N HIS A 466 -8.27 3.44 -2.90
CA HIS A 466 -8.23 4.73 -2.21
C HIS A 466 -8.84 5.85 -3.05
N ASP A 467 -9.27 6.91 -2.39
CA ASP A 467 -9.82 8.07 -3.06
C ASP A 467 -8.73 9.09 -3.44
N VAL A 468 -9.02 9.88 -4.48
CA VAL A 468 -8.14 10.92 -5.02
C VAL A 468 -7.76 11.98 -3.97
N GLU A 469 -8.71 12.39 -3.12
CA GLU A 469 -8.48 13.40 -2.11
C GLU A 469 -7.46 12.92 -1.06
N THR A 470 -7.60 11.68 -0.60
CA THR A 470 -6.67 11.06 0.35
C THR A 470 -5.26 10.94 -0.25
N MET A 471 -5.14 10.48 -1.50
CA MET A 471 -3.83 10.36 -2.13
C MET A 471 -3.15 11.73 -2.34
N ASN A 472 -3.92 12.77 -2.66
CA ASN A 472 -3.40 14.13 -2.75
C ASN A 472 -3.01 14.69 -1.37
N ALA A 473 -3.78 14.40 -0.31
CA ALA A 473 -3.42 14.78 1.06
C ALA A 473 -2.12 14.10 1.52
N ILE A 474 -1.93 12.83 1.18
CA ILE A 474 -0.68 12.10 1.40
C ILE A 474 0.48 12.77 0.63
N ARG A 475 0.29 13.09 -0.66
CA ARG A 475 1.33 13.77 -1.44
C ARG A 475 1.72 15.10 -0.81
N GLN A 476 0.75 15.89 -0.36
CA GLN A 476 1.01 17.15 0.32
C GLN A 476 1.79 16.94 1.63
N ALA A 477 1.40 15.98 2.46
CA ALA A 477 2.10 15.69 3.72
C ALA A 477 3.56 15.25 3.48
N MET A 478 3.80 14.44 2.46
CA MET A 478 5.17 14.05 2.08
C MET A 478 5.97 15.23 1.53
N ASP A 479 5.36 16.15 0.79
CA ASP A 479 6.01 17.36 0.29
C ASP A 479 6.47 18.32 1.40
N GLU A 480 5.75 18.35 2.51
CA GLU A 480 6.13 19.13 3.69
C GLU A 480 7.42 18.58 4.35
N VAL A 481 7.67 17.28 4.24
CA VAL A 481 8.92 16.66 4.70
C VAL A 481 10.02 16.77 3.66
N ASP A 482 9.80 16.22 2.46
CA ASP A 482 10.72 16.29 1.31
C ASP A 482 9.96 15.96 0.01
N PRO A 483 9.88 16.90 -0.94
CA PRO A 483 9.16 16.70 -2.21
C PRO A 483 9.75 15.60 -3.10
N ARG A 484 10.96 15.08 -2.79
CA ARG A 484 11.61 13.97 -3.50
C ARG A 484 11.15 12.59 -3.04
N ILE A 485 10.34 12.49 -1.98
CA ILE A 485 9.73 11.22 -1.56
C ILE A 485 8.88 10.66 -2.71
N LEU A 486 9.20 9.47 -3.16
CA LEU A 486 8.50 8.80 -4.26
C LEU A 486 7.15 8.25 -3.78
N LEU A 487 6.09 8.52 -4.54
CA LEU A 487 4.78 7.89 -4.35
C LEU A 487 4.34 7.27 -5.67
N TYR A 488 4.01 5.99 -5.64
CA TYR A 488 3.49 5.27 -6.79
C TYR A 488 2.66 4.07 -6.33
N GLY A 489 1.89 3.47 -7.23
CA GLY A 489 1.10 2.30 -6.84
C GLY A 489 0.26 1.71 -7.97
N GLU A 490 -0.53 0.72 -7.60
CA GLU A 490 -1.40 -0.01 -8.50
C GLU A 490 -2.73 0.73 -8.70
N GLY A 491 -2.79 1.54 -9.73
CA GLY A 491 -3.97 2.33 -10.08
C GLY A 491 -4.99 1.54 -10.91
N TRP A 492 -5.33 0.32 -10.50
CA TRP A 492 -6.33 -0.50 -11.17
C TRP A 492 -7.75 0.05 -10.93
N ASP A 493 -8.66 -0.11 -11.90
CA ASP A 493 -10.08 0.22 -11.70
C ASP A 493 -10.77 -0.87 -10.87
N MET A 494 -10.65 -0.76 -9.56
CA MET A 494 -11.16 -1.73 -8.60
C MET A 494 -12.69 -1.63 -8.43
N GLY A 495 -13.31 -2.74 -8.04
CA GLY A 495 -14.76 -2.85 -7.79
C GLY A 495 -15.23 -2.22 -6.46
N THR A 496 -14.61 -1.11 -6.04
CA THR A 496 -14.97 -0.38 -4.81
C THR A 496 -16.24 0.46 -4.97
N GLY A 497 -16.86 0.81 -3.84
CA GLY A 497 -18.05 1.68 -3.79
C GLY A 497 -17.82 3.15 -4.11
N LEU A 498 -16.58 3.59 -4.32
CA LEU A 498 -16.27 4.95 -4.75
C LEU A 498 -16.81 5.22 -6.17
N ARG A 499 -17.19 6.48 -6.46
CA ARG A 499 -17.52 6.92 -7.82
C ARG A 499 -16.25 6.80 -8.69
N ALA A 500 -16.43 6.57 -9.98
CA ALA A 500 -15.34 6.34 -10.92
C ALA A 500 -14.32 7.51 -10.95
N GLU A 501 -14.80 8.74 -10.80
CA GLU A 501 -14.00 9.96 -10.77
C GLU A 501 -13.23 10.18 -9.45
N ASP A 502 -13.65 9.53 -8.36
CA ASP A 502 -13.03 9.68 -7.05
C ASP A 502 -11.94 8.62 -6.78
N LYS A 503 -11.84 7.58 -7.60
CA LYS A 503 -10.86 6.51 -7.42
C LYS A 503 -9.45 6.97 -7.80
N ALA A 504 -8.45 6.59 -7.00
CA ALA A 504 -7.04 6.82 -7.33
C ALA A 504 -6.54 5.81 -8.39
N LYS A 505 -7.22 5.75 -9.51
CA LYS A 505 -6.91 4.86 -10.64
C LYS A 505 -6.14 5.56 -11.75
N LYS A 506 -5.47 4.79 -12.59
CA LYS A 506 -4.65 5.25 -13.72
C LYS A 506 -5.41 6.22 -14.65
N ASP A 507 -6.69 5.98 -14.92
CA ASP A 507 -7.51 6.86 -15.76
C ASP A 507 -7.70 8.26 -15.15
N ASN A 508 -7.55 8.40 -13.85
CA ASN A 508 -7.64 9.65 -13.10
C ASN A 508 -6.26 10.27 -12.77
N ALA A 509 -5.18 9.81 -13.41
CA ALA A 509 -3.82 10.29 -13.15
C ALA A 509 -3.68 11.82 -13.26
N TYR A 510 -4.49 12.46 -14.10
CA TYR A 510 -4.54 13.93 -14.23
C TYR A 510 -4.96 14.66 -12.94
N GLN A 511 -5.59 13.96 -11.98
CA GLN A 511 -5.96 14.49 -10.67
C GLN A 511 -4.90 14.20 -9.59
N LEU A 512 -3.88 13.42 -9.89
CA LEU A 512 -2.90 12.87 -8.94
C LEU A 512 -1.45 13.23 -9.34
N PRO A 513 -1.10 14.54 -9.40
CA PRO A 513 0.21 14.97 -9.85
C PRO A 513 1.34 14.38 -8.98
N ARG A 514 2.41 13.91 -9.63
CA ARG A 514 3.60 13.32 -8.98
C ARG A 514 3.31 12.06 -8.15
N ILE A 515 2.25 11.33 -8.50
CA ILE A 515 1.99 9.98 -8.04
C ILE A 515 2.07 9.05 -9.24
N GLY A 516 2.98 8.07 -9.18
CA GLY A 516 3.26 7.15 -10.28
C GLY A 516 2.27 5.97 -10.33
N PHE A 517 2.09 5.42 -11.52
CA PHE A 517 1.20 4.29 -11.78
C PHE A 517 1.94 3.20 -12.55
N PHE A 518 1.80 1.96 -12.13
CA PHE A 518 2.25 0.80 -12.90
C PHE A 518 1.64 0.81 -14.30
N ASN A 519 2.50 0.77 -15.33
CA ASN A 519 2.11 0.87 -16.74
C ASN A 519 1.85 -0.50 -17.35
N ASP A 520 0.71 -1.11 -17.02
CA ASP A 520 0.30 -2.41 -17.57
C ASP A 520 0.13 -2.40 -19.10
N THR A 521 -0.17 -1.23 -19.69
CA THR A 521 -0.30 -1.07 -21.14
C THR A 521 1.04 -1.31 -21.83
N GLU A 522 2.13 -0.77 -21.30
CA GLU A 522 3.49 -1.03 -21.79
C GLU A 522 3.91 -2.48 -21.52
N ARG A 523 3.72 -2.95 -20.28
CA ARG A 523 4.02 -4.33 -19.87
C ARG A 523 3.43 -5.35 -20.87
N ASP A 524 2.12 -5.24 -21.12
CA ASP A 524 1.41 -6.17 -21.99
C ASP A 524 1.84 -6.04 -23.45
N ALA A 525 2.20 -4.83 -23.90
CA ALA A 525 2.71 -4.62 -25.25
C ALA A 525 4.12 -5.21 -25.45
N VAL A 526 4.97 -5.15 -24.43
CA VAL A 526 6.36 -5.65 -24.51
C VAL A 526 6.44 -7.15 -24.29
N LYS A 527 6.01 -7.65 -23.10
CA LYS A 527 6.15 -9.07 -22.76
C LYS A 527 4.94 -9.93 -23.15
N GLY A 528 3.75 -9.33 -23.13
CA GLY A 528 2.48 -10.02 -23.29
C GLY A 528 1.63 -10.00 -22.03
N ALA A 529 0.34 -10.28 -22.16
CA ALA A 529 -0.62 -10.24 -21.08
C ALA A 529 -0.85 -11.61 -20.43
N GLU A 530 -1.10 -11.62 -19.13
CA GLU A 530 -1.34 -12.83 -18.30
C GLU A 530 -2.66 -12.78 -17.55
N VAL A 531 -3.38 -11.65 -17.56
CA VAL A 531 -4.55 -11.42 -16.72
C VAL A 531 -5.83 -11.54 -17.53
N TYR A 532 -6.86 -12.19 -16.94
CA TYR A 532 -8.25 -12.25 -17.45
C TYR A 532 -8.44 -12.70 -18.91
N GLY A 533 -7.82 -13.77 -19.34
CA GLY A 533 -8.09 -14.32 -20.68
C GLY A 533 -6.99 -15.21 -21.22
N GLY A 534 -6.14 -15.68 -20.35
CA GLY A 534 -5.01 -16.53 -20.70
C GLY A 534 -3.77 -15.73 -21.13
N ILE A 535 -2.68 -16.45 -21.31
CA ILE A 535 -1.39 -15.91 -21.72
C ILE A 535 -1.46 -15.41 -23.16
N LYS A 536 -1.00 -14.17 -23.42
CA LYS A 536 -0.90 -13.56 -24.74
C LYS A 536 0.52 -13.11 -25.01
N ALA A 537 0.96 -13.24 -26.26
CA ALA A 537 2.25 -12.76 -26.71
C ALA A 537 2.33 -11.22 -26.74
N GLY A 538 3.54 -10.68 -26.50
CA GLY A 538 3.88 -9.27 -26.71
C GLY A 538 4.92 -9.10 -27.83
N PHE A 539 5.52 -7.90 -27.93
CA PHE A 539 6.50 -7.54 -28.95
C PHE A 539 7.67 -8.54 -29.01
N VAL A 540 8.25 -8.88 -27.85
CA VAL A 540 9.39 -9.80 -27.77
C VAL A 540 9.04 -11.23 -28.17
N SER A 541 7.75 -11.53 -28.29
CA SER A 541 7.19 -12.81 -28.73
C SER A 541 6.60 -12.76 -30.14
N GLY A 542 6.85 -11.66 -30.88
CA GLY A 542 6.44 -11.52 -32.29
C GLY A 542 5.00 -11.02 -32.48
N GLN A 543 4.35 -10.50 -31.43
CA GLN A 543 3.06 -9.83 -31.53
C GLN A 543 3.24 -8.43 -32.09
N ALA A 544 2.34 -8.02 -32.96
CA ALA A 544 2.33 -6.68 -33.56
C ALA A 544 1.81 -5.64 -32.56
N THR A 545 2.69 -5.03 -31.75
CA THR A 545 2.38 -4.02 -30.71
C THR A 545 3.24 -2.77 -30.84
N GLU A 546 3.90 -2.58 -31.97
CA GLU A 546 4.89 -1.51 -32.21
C GLU A 546 4.33 -0.10 -31.97
N ASP A 547 3.06 0.14 -32.27
CA ASP A 547 2.41 1.44 -32.05
C ASP A 547 2.28 1.77 -30.54
N ILE A 548 1.95 0.79 -29.70
CA ILE A 548 1.87 0.97 -28.24
C ILE A 548 3.27 1.19 -27.69
N VAL A 549 4.24 0.36 -28.09
CA VAL A 549 5.62 0.50 -27.65
C VAL A 549 6.19 1.87 -28.06
N ALA A 550 5.91 2.35 -29.28
CA ALA A 550 6.36 3.66 -29.75
C ALA A 550 5.82 4.80 -28.87
N LYS A 551 4.55 4.71 -28.45
CA LYS A 551 3.95 5.67 -27.53
C LYS A 551 4.53 5.56 -26.10
N SER A 552 4.88 4.35 -25.68
CA SER A 552 5.54 4.11 -24.37
C SER A 552 6.96 4.68 -24.34
N ILE A 553 7.72 4.60 -25.44
CA ILE A 553 9.01 5.27 -25.60
C ILE A 553 8.89 6.78 -25.32
N LEU A 554 7.77 7.42 -25.70
CA LEU A 554 7.46 8.82 -25.47
C LEU A 554 6.84 9.10 -24.08
N GLY A 555 6.98 8.19 -23.14
CA GLY A 555 6.46 8.35 -21.78
C GLY A 555 4.95 8.16 -21.67
N SER A 556 4.33 7.38 -22.55
CA SER A 556 2.92 6.96 -22.49
C SER A 556 1.88 8.10 -22.47
N SER A 557 2.27 9.33 -22.84
CA SER A 557 1.38 10.51 -22.79
C SER A 557 0.07 10.37 -23.60
N GLU A 558 0.08 9.53 -24.65
CA GLU A 558 -1.10 9.22 -25.47
C GLU A 558 -1.83 7.96 -25.02
N LEU A 559 -1.33 7.24 -24.03
CA LEU A 559 -1.87 5.96 -23.54
C LEU A 559 -2.63 6.09 -22.21
N GLY A 560 -2.59 7.25 -21.59
CA GLY A 560 -3.25 7.54 -20.32
C GLY A 560 -3.46 9.03 -20.10
N SER A 561 -3.96 9.39 -18.93
CA SER A 561 -4.23 10.78 -18.55
C SER A 561 -3.06 11.41 -17.75
N TYR A 562 -1.84 11.03 -18.02
CA TYR A 562 -0.64 11.45 -17.31
C TYR A 562 -0.31 12.93 -17.60
N LEU A 563 0.07 13.66 -16.54
CA LEU A 563 0.52 15.06 -16.60
C LEU A 563 2.02 15.19 -16.89
N SER A 564 2.80 14.21 -16.43
CA SER A 564 4.26 14.21 -16.53
C SER A 564 4.79 12.78 -16.58
N PRO A 565 6.02 12.57 -17.11
CA PRO A 565 6.59 11.22 -17.24
C PRO A 565 6.83 10.50 -15.91
N ASP A 566 6.98 11.21 -14.79
CA ASP A 566 7.15 10.63 -13.45
C ASP A 566 5.89 9.94 -12.91
N GLN A 567 4.77 10.09 -13.60
CA GLN A 567 3.55 9.31 -13.32
C GLN A 567 3.56 7.94 -13.99
N VAL A 568 4.53 7.66 -14.84
CA VAL A 568 4.62 6.40 -15.59
C VAL A 568 5.71 5.52 -15.00
N LEU A 569 5.32 4.35 -14.47
CA LEU A 569 6.23 3.32 -13.97
C LEU A 569 6.20 2.14 -14.94
N ASN A 570 7.21 2.07 -15.82
CA ASN A 570 7.36 0.98 -16.78
C ASN A 570 7.89 -0.27 -16.09
N TYR A 571 7.36 -1.44 -16.45
CA TYR A 571 7.79 -2.73 -15.90
C TYR A 571 7.40 -3.88 -16.82
N VAL A 572 8.14 -4.96 -16.76
CA VAL A 572 7.83 -6.21 -17.48
C VAL A 572 7.75 -7.41 -16.54
N GLU A 573 8.19 -7.26 -15.29
CA GLU A 573 8.15 -8.28 -14.25
C GLU A 573 7.92 -7.62 -12.88
N ALA A 574 7.15 -8.26 -12.03
CA ALA A 574 6.92 -7.96 -10.62
C ALA A 574 6.62 -9.28 -9.90
N HIS A 575 6.49 -9.25 -8.57
CA HIS A 575 6.20 -10.44 -7.79
C HIS A 575 4.88 -11.16 -8.17
N ASP A 576 3.90 -10.41 -8.67
CA ASP A 576 2.61 -10.92 -9.16
C ASP A 576 2.73 -11.57 -10.54
N ASN A 577 1.99 -12.67 -10.75
CA ASN A 577 1.96 -13.47 -11.96
C ASN A 577 3.29 -14.21 -12.23
N PHE A 578 3.53 -14.63 -13.48
CA PHE A 578 4.78 -15.28 -13.84
C PHE A 578 5.98 -14.33 -13.87
N ASN A 579 7.13 -14.79 -13.41
CA ASN A 579 8.38 -14.17 -13.81
C ASN A 579 8.48 -14.12 -15.33
N LEU A 580 9.23 -13.17 -15.88
CA LEU A 580 9.43 -13.01 -17.32
C LEU A 580 9.97 -14.28 -17.97
N HIS A 581 10.94 -14.95 -17.30
CA HIS A 581 11.45 -16.25 -17.73
C HIS A 581 10.34 -17.30 -17.87
N ASP A 582 9.47 -17.41 -16.86
CA ASP A 582 8.44 -18.45 -16.81
C ASP A 582 7.34 -18.19 -17.83
N LEU A 583 6.92 -16.93 -17.99
CA LEU A 583 5.98 -16.54 -19.05
C LEU A 583 6.52 -16.88 -20.44
N LEU A 584 7.77 -16.53 -20.70
CA LEU A 584 8.40 -16.82 -22.01
C LEU A 584 8.62 -18.32 -22.24
N ALA A 585 8.84 -19.10 -21.18
CA ALA A 585 8.89 -20.56 -21.27
C ALA A 585 7.53 -21.16 -21.66
N GLU A 586 6.44 -20.62 -21.16
CA GLU A 586 5.07 -21.04 -21.53
C GLU A 586 4.70 -20.61 -22.96
N LEU A 587 5.07 -19.39 -23.36
CA LEU A 587 4.78 -18.87 -24.72
C LEU A 587 5.65 -19.55 -25.80
N HIS A 588 6.89 -19.90 -25.48
CA HIS A 588 7.89 -20.43 -26.40
C HIS A 588 8.60 -21.66 -25.81
N PRO A 589 7.88 -22.79 -25.63
CA PRO A 589 8.46 -23.97 -25.00
C PRO A 589 9.63 -24.58 -25.81
N ASP A 590 9.71 -24.31 -27.11
CA ASP A 590 10.76 -24.79 -28.01
C ASP A 590 11.98 -23.87 -28.07
N ASP A 591 11.97 -22.69 -27.44
CA ASP A 591 13.15 -21.81 -27.40
C ASP A 591 14.27 -22.48 -26.60
N ASP A 592 15.48 -22.46 -27.19
CA ASP A 592 16.68 -22.78 -26.42
C ASP A 592 16.98 -21.69 -25.36
N VAL A 593 17.86 -22.01 -24.41
CA VAL A 593 18.24 -21.12 -23.34
C VAL A 593 18.71 -19.76 -23.86
N LEU A 594 19.52 -19.74 -24.92
CA LEU A 594 20.06 -18.52 -25.51
C LEU A 594 18.93 -17.62 -26.08
N THR A 595 18.02 -18.22 -26.82
CA THR A 595 16.91 -17.50 -27.46
C THR A 595 16.00 -16.90 -26.39
N ARG A 596 15.66 -17.65 -25.33
CA ARG A 596 14.89 -17.15 -24.20
C ARG A 596 15.60 -16.02 -23.47
N THR A 597 16.88 -16.17 -23.18
CA THR A 597 17.72 -15.12 -22.57
C THR A 597 17.69 -13.83 -23.39
N LYS A 598 17.81 -13.91 -24.72
CA LYS A 598 17.73 -12.73 -25.60
C LYS A 598 16.36 -12.03 -25.54
N ARG A 599 15.26 -12.78 -25.40
CA ARG A 599 13.93 -12.16 -25.23
C ARG A 599 13.84 -11.41 -23.90
N ILE A 600 14.38 -12.00 -22.82
CA ILE A 600 14.41 -11.38 -21.48
C ILE A 600 15.26 -10.10 -21.52
N GLU A 601 16.46 -10.18 -22.10
CA GLU A 601 17.35 -9.02 -22.26
C GLU A 601 16.69 -7.90 -23.07
N LEU A 602 16.01 -8.24 -24.18
CA LEU A 602 15.31 -7.27 -25.02
C LEU A 602 14.16 -6.62 -24.24
N ALA A 603 13.30 -7.40 -23.58
CA ALA A 603 12.16 -6.88 -22.81
C ALA A 603 12.63 -5.97 -21.66
N THR A 604 13.64 -6.40 -20.90
CA THR A 604 14.21 -5.63 -19.79
C THR A 604 14.87 -4.33 -20.28
N ALA A 605 15.62 -4.37 -21.39
CA ALA A 605 16.23 -3.17 -21.96
C ALA A 605 15.17 -2.20 -22.53
N MET A 606 14.10 -2.71 -23.14
CA MET A 606 12.98 -1.87 -23.61
C MET A 606 12.35 -1.09 -22.44
N ASN A 607 11.99 -1.79 -21.36
CA ASN A 607 11.49 -1.18 -20.13
C ASN A 607 12.43 -0.07 -19.61
N LEU A 608 13.73 -0.35 -19.47
CA LEU A 608 14.71 0.58 -18.93
C LEU A 608 14.98 1.81 -19.82
N LEU A 609 14.88 1.69 -21.14
CA LEU A 609 15.21 2.75 -22.11
C LEU A 609 14.02 3.66 -22.47
N MET A 610 12.81 3.34 -22.04
CA MET A 610 11.63 4.20 -22.20
C MET A 610 11.64 5.38 -21.23
N GLN A 611 10.95 6.45 -21.58
CA GLN A 611 10.75 7.60 -20.70
C GLN A 611 9.78 7.24 -19.55
N GLY A 612 9.98 7.84 -18.36
CA GLY A 612 9.30 7.50 -17.13
C GLY A 612 10.22 6.77 -16.15
N MET A 613 9.71 6.35 -15.00
CA MET A 613 10.42 5.48 -14.05
C MET A 613 10.50 4.06 -14.59
N ALA A 614 11.49 3.28 -14.15
CA ALA A 614 11.64 1.87 -14.50
C ALA A 614 11.62 0.97 -13.26
N PHE A 615 11.08 -0.23 -13.42
CA PHE A 615 10.91 -1.21 -12.36
C PHE A 615 11.36 -2.60 -12.81
N MET A 616 11.98 -3.35 -11.91
CA MET A 616 12.45 -4.73 -12.12
C MET A 616 12.21 -5.54 -10.83
N GLU A 617 11.87 -6.82 -10.93
CA GLU A 617 11.91 -7.76 -9.81
C GLU A 617 13.33 -8.33 -9.66
N VAL A 618 13.72 -8.72 -8.44
CA VAL A 618 15.00 -9.35 -8.15
C VAL A 618 15.15 -10.65 -8.94
N GLY A 619 16.23 -10.72 -9.72
CA GLY A 619 16.51 -11.91 -10.54
C GLY A 619 16.04 -11.84 -11.98
N GLN A 620 15.32 -10.80 -12.38
CA GLN A 620 14.87 -10.62 -13.76
C GLN A 620 16.06 -10.63 -14.76
N GLU A 621 17.18 -10.01 -14.41
CA GLU A 621 18.37 -9.90 -15.24
C GLU A 621 19.19 -11.20 -15.34
N PHE A 622 18.96 -12.16 -14.45
CA PHE A 622 19.57 -13.48 -14.49
C PHE A 622 18.55 -14.64 -14.59
N SER A 623 17.36 -14.33 -15.13
CA SER A 623 16.36 -15.35 -15.48
C SER A 623 15.88 -16.20 -14.30
N HIS A 624 15.67 -15.59 -13.13
CA HIS A 624 15.08 -16.26 -11.98
C HIS A 624 13.74 -16.91 -12.35
N THR A 625 13.48 -18.09 -11.79
CA THR A 625 12.25 -18.87 -12.06
C THR A 625 11.59 -19.30 -10.77
N LYS A 626 10.25 -19.22 -10.73
CA LYS A 626 9.39 -19.78 -9.69
C LYS A 626 8.79 -21.15 -10.09
N LEU A 627 9.10 -21.63 -11.31
CA LEU A 627 8.68 -22.95 -11.78
C LEU A 627 9.54 -24.05 -11.15
N VAL A 628 9.06 -24.63 -10.04
CA VAL A 628 9.67 -25.78 -9.37
C VAL A 628 8.87 -27.02 -9.71
N ALA A 629 9.48 -27.91 -10.51
CA ALA A 629 8.85 -29.16 -10.93
C ALA A 629 8.65 -30.14 -9.76
N THR A 630 7.44 -30.63 -9.58
CA THR A 630 7.09 -31.63 -8.54
C THR A 630 6.64 -32.97 -9.12
N GLY A 631 6.55 -33.10 -10.46
CA GLY A 631 6.18 -34.34 -11.14
C GLY A 631 7.33 -35.37 -11.17
N GLU A 632 7.00 -36.63 -11.51
CA GLU A 632 7.98 -37.67 -11.69
C GLU A 632 9.00 -37.29 -12.80
N ASP A 633 10.26 -37.66 -12.61
CA ASP A 633 11.36 -37.38 -13.54
C ASP A 633 11.57 -35.87 -13.87
N GLY A 634 11.16 -34.96 -12.95
CA GLY A 634 11.31 -33.51 -13.13
C GLY A 634 10.28 -32.89 -14.08
N GLN A 635 9.13 -33.50 -14.28
CA GLN A 635 8.05 -32.93 -15.06
C GLN A 635 7.38 -31.77 -14.31
N VAL A 636 7.19 -30.62 -14.98
CA VAL A 636 6.41 -29.49 -14.50
C VAL A 636 4.92 -29.81 -14.63
N LEU A 637 4.22 -29.86 -13.52
CA LEU A 637 2.78 -30.13 -13.45
C LEU A 637 1.97 -28.81 -13.64
N HIS A 638 0.66 -28.97 -13.89
CA HIS A 638 -0.24 -27.81 -13.94
C HIS A 638 -0.27 -27.03 -12.60
N SER A 639 -0.31 -27.77 -11.48
CA SER A 639 -0.23 -27.17 -10.13
C SER A 639 1.07 -26.41 -9.86
N ASP A 640 2.19 -26.80 -10.49
CA ASP A 640 3.45 -26.08 -10.37
C ASP A 640 3.38 -24.72 -11.09
N ARG A 641 2.69 -24.68 -12.25
CA ARG A 641 2.43 -23.42 -12.99
C ARG A 641 1.50 -22.50 -12.23
N GLU A 642 0.39 -23.03 -11.68
CA GLU A 642 -0.53 -22.24 -10.86
C GLU A 642 0.19 -21.65 -9.63
N ARG A 643 1.06 -22.43 -9.01
CA ARG A 643 1.87 -22.01 -7.86
C ARG A 643 2.93 -20.96 -8.24
N ALA A 644 3.57 -21.08 -9.39
CA ALA A 644 4.53 -20.09 -9.88
C ALA A 644 3.84 -18.77 -10.24
N MET A 645 2.64 -18.84 -10.79
CA MET A 645 1.84 -17.66 -11.17
C MET A 645 1.26 -16.90 -9.96
N ASN A 646 0.99 -17.61 -8.85
CA ASN A 646 0.51 -17.02 -7.61
C ASN A 646 1.19 -17.72 -6.42
N SER A 647 2.38 -17.24 -6.07
CA SER A 647 3.26 -17.89 -5.09
C SER A 647 3.19 -17.29 -3.68
N TYR A 648 2.12 -16.52 -3.36
CA TYR A 648 2.00 -15.73 -2.14
C TYR A 648 2.19 -16.53 -0.83
N ASN A 649 1.84 -17.80 -0.83
CA ASN A 649 1.98 -18.76 0.30
C ASN A 649 2.73 -20.03 -0.11
N ALA A 650 3.48 -20.00 -1.22
CA ALA A 650 4.26 -21.13 -1.68
C ALA A 650 5.49 -21.36 -0.78
N PRO A 651 6.04 -22.59 -0.69
CA PRO A 651 7.25 -22.84 0.08
C PRO A 651 8.45 -22.01 -0.36
N ASP A 652 9.40 -21.78 0.55
CA ASP A 652 10.65 -21.02 0.27
C ASP A 652 11.33 -21.43 -1.04
N ILE A 653 11.38 -22.72 -1.35
CA ILE A 653 12.04 -23.24 -2.55
C ILE A 653 11.46 -22.67 -3.86
N VAL A 654 10.23 -22.17 -3.85
CA VAL A 654 9.58 -21.53 -5.01
C VAL A 654 9.99 -20.06 -5.12
N ASN A 655 10.02 -19.36 -3.99
CA ASN A 655 10.22 -17.91 -3.95
C ASN A 655 11.68 -17.47 -3.74
N GLN A 656 12.49 -18.31 -3.05
CA GLN A 656 13.86 -17.94 -2.73
C GLN A 656 14.74 -17.75 -3.96
N VAL A 657 15.58 -16.74 -3.94
CA VAL A 657 16.54 -16.48 -5.03
C VAL A 657 17.64 -17.53 -5.04
N ASN A 658 17.83 -18.20 -6.17
CA ASN A 658 18.94 -19.11 -6.38
C ASN A 658 20.15 -18.35 -6.98
N TRP A 659 21.11 -18.01 -6.13
CA TRP A 659 22.27 -17.22 -6.51
C TRP A 659 23.33 -18.02 -7.29
N ASP A 660 23.27 -19.34 -7.32
CA ASP A 660 24.25 -20.17 -8.06
C ASP A 660 24.10 -20.08 -9.57
N ILE A 661 22.96 -19.58 -10.08
CA ILE A 661 22.75 -19.43 -11.52
C ILE A 661 23.45 -18.20 -12.12
N LEU A 662 23.99 -17.30 -11.30
CA LEU A 662 24.66 -16.07 -11.78
C LEU A 662 25.77 -16.34 -12.79
N GLN A 663 26.52 -17.43 -12.62
CA GLN A 663 27.63 -17.75 -13.52
C GLN A 663 27.15 -17.99 -14.96
N ASP A 664 25.98 -18.58 -15.14
CA ASP A 664 25.42 -18.89 -16.45
C ASP A 664 24.84 -17.66 -17.15
N HIS A 665 24.59 -16.58 -16.40
CA HIS A 665 23.94 -15.33 -16.83
C HIS A 665 24.86 -14.09 -16.78
N GLN A 666 26.17 -14.24 -16.59
CA GLN A 666 27.08 -13.11 -16.40
C GLN A 666 27.03 -12.11 -17.57
N GLU A 667 26.94 -12.57 -18.82
CA GLU A 667 26.86 -11.69 -20.00
C GLU A 667 25.57 -10.84 -19.97
N SER A 668 24.44 -11.42 -19.57
CA SER A 668 23.15 -10.72 -19.40
C SER A 668 23.20 -9.68 -18.29
N ILE A 669 23.76 -10.06 -17.15
CA ILE A 669 23.94 -9.17 -15.99
C ILE A 669 24.79 -7.96 -16.40
N ASP A 670 25.94 -8.17 -17.03
CA ASP A 670 26.84 -7.09 -17.47
C ASP A 670 26.16 -6.17 -18.50
N PHE A 671 25.39 -6.74 -19.42
CA PHE A 671 24.61 -5.98 -20.39
C PHE A 671 23.54 -5.11 -19.70
N ILE A 672 22.73 -5.68 -18.79
CA ILE A 672 21.68 -4.94 -18.08
C ILE A 672 22.28 -3.86 -17.18
N LYS A 673 23.42 -4.12 -16.53
CA LYS A 673 24.17 -3.09 -15.77
C LYS A 673 24.54 -1.88 -16.65
N ASP A 674 24.96 -2.10 -17.88
CA ASP A 674 25.27 -1.01 -18.80
C ASP A 674 24.01 -0.22 -19.21
N ILE A 675 22.86 -0.88 -19.39
CA ILE A 675 21.56 -0.22 -19.63
C ILE A 675 21.09 0.57 -18.39
N ILE A 676 21.16 -0.01 -17.19
CA ILE A 676 20.84 0.67 -15.93
C ILE A 676 21.69 1.95 -15.79
N ARG A 677 22.99 1.87 -16.11
CA ARG A 677 23.87 3.04 -16.08
C ARG A 677 23.41 4.14 -17.04
N LEU A 678 22.93 3.81 -18.23
CA LEU A 678 22.35 4.80 -19.15
C LEU A 678 21.10 5.45 -18.53
N LYS A 679 20.19 4.65 -17.99
CA LYS A 679 18.96 5.16 -17.38
C LYS A 679 19.23 6.08 -16.19
N THR A 680 20.10 5.70 -15.30
CA THR A 680 20.36 6.41 -14.04
C THR A 680 21.25 7.64 -14.20
N SER A 681 22.11 7.70 -15.25
CA SER A 681 23.09 8.78 -15.40
C SER A 681 22.92 9.65 -16.64
N CYS A 682 22.10 9.24 -17.63
CA CYS A 682 21.95 9.97 -18.88
C CYS A 682 20.57 10.63 -18.96
N LYS A 683 20.55 11.97 -18.95
CA LYS A 683 19.32 12.78 -19.05
C LYS A 683 18.44 12.40 -20.25
N ALA A 684 19.06 11.98 -21.36
CA ALA A 684 18.35 11.60 -22.59
C ALA A 684 17.30 10.48 -22.39
N PHE A 685 17.46 9.62 -21.38
CA PHE A 685 16.54 8.54 -21.06
C PHE A 685 15.63 8.83 -19.85
N SER A 686 15.61 10.09 -19.36
CA SER A 686 14.91 10.46 -18.14
C SER A 686 14.44 11.92 -18.11
N TYR A 687 13.83 12.39 -19.21
CA TYR A 687 13.27 13.73 -19.26
C TYR A 687 12.12 13.90 -18.23
N GLN A 688 12.05 15.08 -17.62
CA GLN A 688 11.08 15.36 -16.54
C GLN A 688 9.73 15.85 -17.04
N ILE A 689 9.67 16.38 -18.25
CA ILE A 689 8.45 16.97 -18.83
C ILE A 689 8.25 16.48 -20.27
N TYR A 690 7.01 16.40 -20.70
CA TYR A 690 6.65 15.92 -22.05
C TYR A 690 7.17 16.83 -23.14
N GLU A 691 7.25 18.15 -22.93
CA GLU A 691 7.81 19.11 -23.89
C GLU A 691 9.25 18.78 -24.28
N ASP A 692 10.09 18.36 -23.31
CA ASP A 692 11.46 17.94 -23.58
C ASP A 692 11.49 16.60 -24.35
N ILE A 693 10.60 15.67 -24.02
CA ILE A 693 10.48 14.40 -24.74
C ILE A 693 10.15 14.66 -26.20
N TYR A 694 9.10 15.44 -26.50
CA TYR A 694 8.68 15.73 -27.87
C TYR A 694 9.69 16.53 -28.67
N LYS A 695 10.51 17.33 -27.97
CA LYS A 695 11.58 18.11 -28.60
C LYS A 695 12.79 17.26 -28.98
N HIS A 696 13.07 16.20 -28.21
CA HIS A 696 14.33 15.48 -28.30
C HIS A 696 14.19 14.03 -28.76
N VAL A 697 13.06 13.37 -28.54
CA VAL A 697 12.85 11.94 -28.84
C VAL A 697 12.00 11.77 -30.11
N PHE A 698 12.52 11.06 -31.10
CA PHE A 698 11.89 10.88 -32.41
C PHE A 698 11.82 9.40 -32.77
N VAL A 699 10.62 8.83 -32.84
CA VAL A 699 10.42 7.47 -33.36
C VAL A 699 10.54 7.53 -34.89
N GLN A 700 11.55 6.85 -35.43
CA GLN A 700 11.87 6.82 -36.85
C GLN A 700 11.12 5.70 -37.58
N SER A 701 10.97 4.55 -36.93
CA SER A 701 10.28 3.38 -37.45
C SER A 701 9.61 2.60 -36.34
N ALA A 702 8.35 2.28 -36.51
CA ALA A 702 7.54 1.38 -35.68
C ALA A 702 6.35 0.85 -36.50
N GLU A 703 6.67 0.34 -37.73
CA GLU A 703 5.63 -0.20 -38.62
C GLU A 703 5.05 -1.48 -38.00
N GLN A 704 3.72 -1.49 -37.91
CA GLN A 704 2.97 -2.57 -37.27
C GLN A 704 3.26 -3.94 -37.91
N GLY A 705 3.66 -4.90 -37.10
CA GLY A 705 4.03 -6.24 -37.53
C GLY A 705 5.43 -6.37 -38.15
N SER A 706 6.24 -5.30 -38.12
CA SER A 706 7.62 -5.34 -38.59
C SER A 706 8.56 -6.04 -37.59
N GLY A 707 8.24 -6.09 -36.31
CA GLY A 707 9.12 -6.51 -35.24
C GLY A 707 10.34 -5.60 -35.07
N LEU A 708 10.30 -4.38 -35.61
CA LEU A 708 11.44 -3.45 -35.61
C LEU A 708 10.99 -2.06 -35.15
N ILE A 709 11.66 -1.54 -34.12
CA ILE A 709 11.44 -0.17 -33.64
C ILE A 709 12.80 0.55 -33.62
N ILE A 710 12.81 1.75 -34.23
CA ILE A 710 13.98 2.62 -34.29
C ILE A 710 13.59 3.99 -33.80
N PHE A 711 14.30 4.52 -32.84
CA PHE A 711 14.10 5.91 -32.39
C PHE A 711 15.43 6.60 -32.16
N GLU A 712 15.41 7.92 -32.22
CA GLU A 712 16.55 8.79 -32.00
C GLU A 712 16.27 9.74 -30.83
N ILE A 713 17.32 10.05 -30.08
CA ILE A 713 17.30 11.11 -29.06
C ILE A 713 18.37 12.14 -29.44
N LYS A 714 17.94 13.37 -29.69
CA LYS A 714 18.78 14.49 -30.13
C LYS A 714 18.83 15.57 -29.03
N ASP A 715 19.88 15.51 -28.23
CA ASP A 715 20.18 16.48 -27.18
C ASP A 715 21.68 16.82 -27.25
N ASP A 716 22.36 16.97 -26.13
CA ASP A 716 23.83 17.17 -26.07
C ASP A 716 24.61 16.11 -26.84
N LYS A 717 24.10 14.89 -26.87
CA LYS A 717 24.51 13.80 -27.71
C LYS A 717 23.36 13.31 -28.57
N HIS A 718 23.71 12.74 -29.72
CA HIS A 718 22.72 12.14 -30.60
C HIS A 718 22.78 10.64 -30.46
N TYR A 719 21.72 10.02 -29.93
CA TYR A 719 21.57 8.59 -29.79
C TYR A 719 20.61 8.02 -30.84
N GLN A 720 20.92 6.81 -31.34
CA GLN A 720 19.98 5.97 -32.08
C GLN A 720 19.80 4.65 -31.33
N VAL A 721 18.58 4.30 -31.04
CA VAL A 721 18.19 3.06 -30.35
C VAL A 721 17.39 2.18 -31.28
N ILE A 722 17.72 0.91 -31.31
CA ILE A 722 17.09 -0.08 -32.19
C ILE A 722 16.67 -1.30 -31.36
N PHE A 723 15.37 -1.60 -31.36
CA PHE A 723 14.78 -2.83 -30.84
C PHE A 723 14.41 -3.72 -32.01
N ASN A 724 15.00 -4.91 -32.09
CA ASN A 724 14.78 -5.84 -33.21
C ASN A 724 14.26 -7.20 -32.74
N ALA A 725 12.98 -7.48 -32.99
CA ALA A 725 12.30 -8.77 -32.82
C ALA A 725 11.70 -9.27 -34.17
N SER A 726 12.24 -8.81 -35.30
CA SER A 726 11.69 -9.05 -36.65
C SER A 726 11.90 -10.47 -37.22
N GLY A 727 12.63 -11.31 -36.50
CA GLY A 727 13.04 -12.62 -37.02
C GLY A 727 14.27 -12.57 -37.94
N LEU A 728 14.74 -11.38 -38.33
CA LEU A 728 15.86 -11.17 -39.24
C LEU A 728 16.86 -10.14 -38.70
N PRO A 729 18.15 -10.20 -39.11
CA PRO A 729 19.07 -9.12 -38.77
C PRO A 729 18.71 -7.83 -39.51
N TYR A 730 18.77 -6.71 -38.83
CA TYR A 730 18.59 -5.38 -39.42
C TYR A 730 19.93 -4.77 -39.77
N TYR A 731 20.20 -4.57 -41.07
CA TYR A 731 21.43 -3.98 -41.56
C TYR A 731 21.43 -2.46 -41.39
N LEU A 732 22.50 -1.92 -40.80
CA LEU A 732 22.65 -0.50 -40.50
C LEU A 732 23.02 0.30 -41.77
N PRO A 733 22.18 1.23 -42.23
CA PRO A 733 22.45 1.99 -43.49
C PRO A 733 23.72 2.86 -43.42
N ASN A 734 24.08 3.36 -42.21
CA ASN A 734 25.19 4.29 -41.96
C ASN A 734 26.10 3.79 -40.84
N ALA A 735 26.47 2.51 -40.87
CA ALA A 735 27.24 1.88 -39.79
C ALA A 735 28.58 2.59 -39.49
N ASP A 736 29.16 3.27 -40.47
CA ASP A 736 30.39 4.07 -40.39
C ASP A 736 30.20 5.34 -39.53
N LYS A 737 28.94 5.83 -39.35
CA LYS A 737 28.57 6.98 -38.54
C LYS A 737 28.04 6.61 -37.16
N LEU A 738 28.05 5.35 -36.79
CA LEU A 738 27.50 4.85 -35.57
C LEU A 738 28.58 4.26 -34.65
N ARG A 739 28.62 4.72 -33.42
CA ARG A 739 29.43 4.15 -32.36
C ARG A 739 28.55 3.39 -31.40
N LEU A 740 28.68 2.08 -31.29
CA LEU A 740 27.96 1.29 -30.31
C LEU A 740 28.33 1.75 -28.89
N ILE A 741 27.33 2.10 -28.10
CA ILE A 741 27.45 2.41 -26.69
C ILE A 741 27.17 1.17 -25.86
N VAL A 742 26.03 0.52 -26.09
CA VAL A 742 25.62 -0.72 -25.42
C VAL A 742 24.73 -1.54 -26.37
N GLY A 743 24.82 -2.85 -26.26
CA GLY A 743 23.95 -3.77 -26.97
C GLY A 743 24.28 -5.22 -26.61
N ASN A 744 23.29 -6.10 -26.71
CA ASN A 744 23.41 -7.52 -26.41
C ASN A 744 23.74 -8.36 -27.67
N SER A 745 24.10 -7.73 -28.81
CA SER A 745 24.64 -8.42 -29.96
C SER A 745 26.03 -8.96 -29.64
N ARG A 746 26.29 -10.22 -30.01
CA ARG A 746 27.59 -10.87 -29.79
C ARG A 746 28.69 -10.40 -30.75
N HIS A 747 28.36 -9.58 -31.75
CA HIS A 747 29.31 -9.08 -32.74
C HIS A 747 29.94 -7.74 -32.33
N LYS A 748 31.27 -7.69 -32.16
CA LYS A 748 32.03 -6.51 -31.72
C LYS A 748 32.10 -5.35 -32.72
N LYS A 749 31.73 -5.57 -34.00
CA LYS A 749 31.62 -4.53 -35.03
C LYS A 749 30.25 -4.66 -35.69
N PRO A 750 29.23 -3.98 -35.18
CA PRO A 750 27.88 -4.14 -35.71
C PRO A 750 27.76 -3.48 -37.08
N LEU A 751 27.64 -4.29 -38.12
CA LEU A 751 27.11 -3.90 -39.42
C LEU A 751 25.59 -4.07 -39.45
N TYR A 752 25.04 -4.77 -38.46
CA TYR A 752 23.64 -5.08 -38.30
C TYR A 752 23.28 -5.30 -36.82
N VAL A 753 22.01 -5.16 -36.51
CA VAL A 753 21.42 -5.50 -35.20
C VAL A 753 20.74 -6.86 -35.35
N GLU A 754 21.16 -7.85 -34.57
CA GLU A 754 20.63 -9.22 -34.62
C GLU A 754 19.14 -9.27 -34.23
N ASN A 755 18.46 -10.36 -34.58
CA ASN A 755 17.14 -10.65 -34.09
C ASN A 755 17.12 -10.88 -32.55
N LEU A 756 16.07 -10.44 -31.87
CA LEU A 756 15.89 -10.49 -30.40
C LEU A 756 17.04 -9.75 -29.68
N THR A 757 17.45 -8.60 -30.23
CA THR A 757 18.47 -7.76 -29.56
C THR A 757 18.11 -6.29 -29.58
N VAL A 758 18.76 -5.56 -28.69
CA VAL A 758 18.74 -4.10 -28.62
C VAL A 758 20.15 -3.55 -28.84
N SER A 759 20.24 -2.39 -29.48
CA SER A 759 21.49 -1.66 -29.61
C SER A 759 21.24 -0.15 -29.44
N VAL A 760 22.09 0.46 -28.63
CA VAL A 760 22.15 1.92 -28.44
C VAL A 760 23.44 2.42 -29.08
N PHE A 761 23.30 3.29 -30.08
CA PHE A 761 24.42 3.91 -30.78
C PHE A 761 24.49 5.41 -30.46
N GLU A 762 25.69 5.95 -30.40
CA GLU A 762 25.92 7.38 -30.55
C GLU A 762 26.18 7.66 -32.05
N VAL A 763 25.46 8.63 -32.59
CA VAL A 763 25.66 9.08 -33.98
C VAL A 763 26.87 10.03 -34.02
N ILE A 764 27.95 9.61 -34.67
CA ILE A 764 29.16 10.43 -34.83
C ILE A 764 29.04 11.21 -36.13
N GLN A 765 29.43 12.51 -36.10
CA GLN A 765 29.39 13.40 -37.27
C GLN A 765 30.44 13.03 -38.32
#